data_5aaaf6f23db5789fa0b41c2287ba248c
#
_entry.id   5aaaf6f23db5789fa0b41c2287ba248c
#
_cell.length_a   1.000
_cell.length_b   1.000
_cell.length_c   1.000
_cell.angle_alpha   90.00
_cell.angle_beta   90.00
_cell.angle_gamma   90.00
#
_symmetry.space_group_name_H-M   'P 1'
#
loop_
_entity.id
_entity.type
_entity.pdbx_description
1 polymer ?
#
loop_
_entity_poly.entity_id
_entity_poly.type
_entity_poly.pdbx_seq_one_letter_code
_entity_poly.pdbx_strand_id
1 'polypeptide(L)'
;MTHSAQVLDGKAVAESIRLRLHQEIADLSAATNGHFQPHLVIIQVGDREDSSVYVRMKQQAAQKLLGLIDSLNADPSLHGILVQLPLPPGFDERLVTESIDHRKDVDGFHSMNMGELVKRDAEPLFVPCTPKGVMELLKVSGVDLAGKNAVVIGRSNIVGSPVASLLTAADATVTICHSKTKNLEQIVKTADVLVAAVGRPELVKGSWLKPGCVVIDVGTNAVPDATKKAGVRWVGDVDYQGSLPVASAITPVPGGVGPMTVAMLLENTVISAKRFLKGFKVPTEVLKLKLLNPVPSDIDIAMAQRPKPIKRIAAELGLFPSEFEEYGSTKAKISLSVLDRLKHRKDGKKIHHTIGLCQALGAHLHKTVFACVRQPSQGPTFGIKGGAAGGGYSQVIPMDEFNLHLTGDIHAITAANNLLAAAIDARIFHEATQTDTALFDRLCPKKKGVRSFSAVMKGRLERLGISQEKWNDPELLTPEERSAFARLDIDVDTITWQRVVDTNDRFLRKVNVGMGPQEQGKTRETGFDIAVASECMAERLGKMVVASSKSGNPITADDIGCGGALAVLMKDAIKPNLMQTIEGTPVLVHAGPFANIAHGNSSILADRIALKLAGTDPALTGADALPAGYVVTEAGFGADIGMEKFFDIKCRYSGLVPDAVVLVSTVRSLKMHGGGPEVIAGKPLSEVYQTENLELLQEGCKNMMKHIVNARKFGVPVLVAVNRFSSDSQAELELVKQMALKAGASDAVICDHWAQGGLGAIDLANAVVKVTNETKDDEFKFLYDLDLPIEKKIEIIAKKLYTRQGFGKLPICMAKTHLSLSHNPKLKGVPTGFTVPVRDIRASVGAGFLYPLLGEMQTMPGLSTRPGFYDIDVDTETGRVLGFLN
;
A
#
# COMPACT_ATOMS: atom_id res chain seq x y z
N MET A 1 -60.62 33.62 7.37
CA MET A 1 -59.86 32.69 6.53
C MET A 1 -59.56 31.49 7.40
N THR A 2 -60.10 30.33 7.08
CA THR A 2 -59.79 29.09 7.79
C THR A 2 -58.31 28.76 7.58
N HIS A 3 -57.51 28.84 8.66
CA HIS A 3 -56.11 28.48 8.63
C HIS A 3 -56.03 26.94 8.43
N SER A 4 -55.52 26.50 7.30
CA SER A 4 -55.22 25.10 7.04
C SER A 4 -53.73 24.91 7.05
N ALA A 5 -53.24 23.90 7.79
CA ALA A 5 -51.81 23.58 7.86
C ALA A 5 -51.20 23.33 6.47
N GLN A 6 -49.95 23.73 6.31
CA GLN A 6 -49.13 23.29 5.20
C GLN A 6 -48.98 21.78 5.25
N VAL A 7 -49.29 21.08 4.16
CA VAL A 7 -49.06 19.64 4.06
C VAL A 7 -47.61 19.40 3.67
N LEU A 8 -46.88 18.73 4.55
CA LEU A 8 -45.47 18.32 4.28
C LEU A 8 -45.47 17.01 3.48
N ASP A 9 -45.60 17.12 2.15
CA ASP A 9 -45.62 15.97 1.25
C ASP A 9 -44.25 15.33 1.11
N GLY A 10 -43.99 14.30 1.94
CA GLY A 10 -42.73 13.56 1.90
C GLY A 10 -42.53 12.79 0.60
N LYS A 11 -43.57 12.45 -0.17
CA LYS A 11 -43.37 11.81 -1.50
C LYS A 11 -42.75 12.78 -2.49
N ALA A 12 -43.25 14.01 -2.54
CA ALA A 12 -42.72 15.04 -3.45
C ALA A 12 -41.28 15.41 -3.08
N VAL A 13 -40.96 15.54 -1.77
CA VAL A 13 -39.59 15.81 -1.32
C VAL A 13 -38.65 14.63 -1.63
N ALA A 14 -39.06 13.40 -1.34
CA ALA A 14 -38.29 12.21 -1.66
C ALA A 14 -38.02 12.06 -3.17
N GLU A 15 -38.98 12.42 -4.03
CA GLU A 15 -38.80 12.38 -5.48
C GLU A 15 -37.77 13.40 -5.96
N SER A 16 -37.79 14.61 -5.42
CA SER A 16 -36.79 15.64 -5.75
C SER A 16 -35.36 15.19 -5.34
N ILE A 17 -35.22 14.53 -4.20
CA ILE A 17 -33.95 13.97 -3.73
C ILE A 17 -33.51 12.86 -4.68
N ARG A 18 -34.39 11.94 -5.07
CA ARG A 18 -34.06 10.86 -6.01
C ARG A 18 -33.59 11.38 -7.37
N LEU A 19 -34.26 12.40 -7.91
CA LEU A 19 -33.87 13.03 -9.18
C LEU A 19 -32.47 13.68 -9.08
N ARG A 20 -32.19 14.37 -7.98
CA ARG A 20 -30.84 14.94 -7.71
C ARG A 20 -29.78 13.85 -7.64
N LEU A 21 -30.04 12.78 -6.89
CA LEU A 21 -29.10 11.66 -6.76
C LEU A 21 -28.88 10.93 -8.08
N HIS A 22 -29.92 10.76 -8.89
CA HIS A 22 -29.80 10.16 -10.22
C HIS A 22 -28.86 10.97 -11.12
N GLN A 23 -28.99 12.28 -11.16
CA GLN A 23 -28.11 13.15 -11.94
C GLN A 23 -26.68 13.07 -11.41
N GLU A 24 -26.49 13.13 -10.11
CA GLU A 24 -25.19 13.05 -9.47
C GLU A 24 -24.45 11.72 -9.74
N ILE A 25 -25.17 10.59 -9.71
CA ILE A 25 -24.62 9.27 -10.05
C ILE A 25 -24.23 9.23 -11.53
N ALA A 26 -25.07 9.78 -12.42
CA ALA A 26 -24.78 9.82 -13.85
C ALA A 26 -23.49 10.61 -14.15
N ASP A 27 -23.34 11.79 -13.56
CA ASP A 27 -22.16 12.65 -13.72
C ASP A 27 -20.89 11.97 -13.21
N LEU A 28 -20.94 11.37 -12.02
CA LEU A 28 -19.81 10.66 -11.41
C LEU A 28 -19.46 9.37 -12.18
N SER A 29 -20.46 8.64 -12.68
CA SER A 29 -20.25 7.45 -13.50
C SER A 29 -19.57 7.81 -14.82
N ALA A 30 -19.99 8.89 -15.47
CA ALA A 30 -19.33 9.39 -16.68
C ALA A 30 -17.88 9.82 -16.42
N ALA A 31 -17.61 10.53 -15.32
CA ALA A 31 -16.26 10.95 -14.94
C ALA A 31 -15.33 9.79 -14.61
N THR A 32 -15.86 8.65 -14.18
CA THR A 32 -15.09 7.44 -13.80
C THR A 32 -15.14 6.35 -14.88
N ASN A 33 -15.56 6.64 -16.10
CA ASN A 33 -15.71 5.64 -17.18
C ASN A 33 -16.58 4.43 -16.75
N GLY A 34 -17.67 4.69 -16.04
CA GLY A 34 -18.61 3.67 -15.58
C GLY A 34 -18.22 2.94 -14.28
N HIS A 35 -17.11 3.33 -13.63
CA HIS A 35 -16.67 2.68 -12.39
C HIS A 35 -17.44 3.14 -11.13
N PHE A 36 -18.02 4.34 -11.14
CA PHE A 36 -18.84 4.79 -10.02
C PHE A 36 -20.24 4.19 -10.09
N GLN A 37 -20.48 3.18 -9.29
CA GLN A 37 -21.76 2.49 -9.13
C GLN A 37 -22.02 2.26 -7.65
N PRO A 38 -22.90 3.03 -6.98
CA PRO A 38 -23.26 2.79 -5.59
C PRO A 38 -23.97 1.45 -5.43
N HIS A 39 -23.43 0.57 -4.61
CA HIS A 39 -24.02 -0.73 -4.31
C HIS A 39 -24.52 -0.79 -2.87
N LEU A 40 -25.76 -1.19 -2.69
CA LEU A 40 -26.43 -1.40 -1.41
C LEU A 40 -26.91 -2.86 -1.32
N VAL A 41 -26.59 -3.53 -0.22
CA VAL A 41 -27.17 -4.81 0.14
C VAL A 41 -28.14 -4.61 1.30
N ILE A 42 -29.38 -5.11 1.14
CA ILE A 42 -30.39 -5.16 2.18
C ILE A 42 -30.57 -6.60 2.61
N ILE A 43 -30.35 -6.89 3.87
CA ILE A 43 -30.49 -8.20 4.47
C ILE A 43 -31.82 -8.26 5.21
N GLN A 44 -32.72 -9.12 4.77
CA GLN A 44 -33.97 -9.42 5.49
C GLN A 44 -33.88 -10.82 6.08
N VAL A 45 -34.14 -10.95 7.38
CA VAL A 45 -34.07 -12.22 8.09
C VAL A 45 -35.48 -12.70 8.42
N GLY A 46 -35.88 -13.81 7.79
CA GLY A 46 -37.13 -14.60 8.09
C GLY A 46 -38.41 -14.05 7.52
N ASP A 47 -39.25 -14.98 7.05
CA ASP A 47 -40.68 -14.82 6.81
C ASP A 47 -41.37 -16.19 6.87
N ARG A 48 -41.10 -16.97 7.92
CA ARG A 48 -41.80 -18.24 8.16
C ARG A 48 -42.22 -18.37 9.62
N GLU A 49 -43.50 -18.28 9.83
CA GLU A 49 -44.17 -18.81 10.99
C GLU A 49 -44.11 -20.35 10.95
N ASP A 50 -43.14 -20.98 11.62
CA ASP A 50 -43.31 -22.32 12.18
C ASP A 50 -42.25 -22.65 13.23
N SER A 51 -42.73 -23.25 14.28
CA SER A 51 -42.19 -23.24 15.62
C SER A 51 -41.35 -24.48 16.00
N SER A 52 -40.76 -24.35 17.13
CA SER A 52 -40.39 -25.35 18.18
C SER A 52 -39.20 -26.31 18.06
N VAL A 53 -38.43 -26.37 17.00
CA VAL A 53 -37.21 -27.24 16.95
C VAL A 53 -35.87 -26.38 16.97
N TYR A 54 -35.82 -25.21 17.57
CA TYR A 54 -35.20 -24.04 16.96
C TYR A 54 -33.99 -23.37 17.69
N VAL A 55 -33.53 -23.80 18.86
CA VAL A 55 -32.39 -23.13 19.51
C VAL A 55 -31.09 -23.37 18.73
N ARG A 56 -30.88 -24.60 18.28
CA ARG A 56 -29.66 -24.97 17.50
C ARG A 56 -29.68 -24.42 16.09
N MET A 57 -30.86 -24.36 15.45
CA MET A 57 -31.02 -23.80 14.11
C MET A 57 -30.94 -22.25 14.16
N LYS A 58 -31.41 -21.61 15.22
CA LYS A 58 -31.30 -20.14 15.41
C LYS A 58 -29.86 -19.72 15.61
N GLN A 59 -29.07 -20.45 16.40
CA GLN A 59 -27.64 -20.21 16.55
C GLN A 59 -26.87 -20.37 15.21
N GLN A 60 -27.19 -21.40 14.42
CA GLN A 60 -26.63 -21.58 13.09
C GLN A 60 -27.06 -20.48 12.12
N ALA A 61 -28.29 -20.00 12.20
CA ALA A 61 -28.77 -18.89 11.38
C ALA A 61 -28.10 -17.56 11.78
N ALA A 62 -27.91 -17.31 13.09
CA ALA A 62 -27.18 -16.16 13.57
C ALA A 62 -25.70 -16.19 13.11
N GLN A 63 -25.03 -17.33 13.21
CA GLN A 63 -23.66 -17.50 12.70
C GLN A 63 -23.56 -17.30 11.18
N LYS A 64 -24.54 -17.79 10.42
CA LYS A 64 -24.61 -17.55 8.98
C LYS A 64 -24.82 -16.10 8.64
N LEU A 65 -25.67 -15.38 9.41
CA LEU A 65 -25.88 -13.94 9.23
C LEU A 65 -24.58 -13.16 9.50
N LEU A 66 -23.90 -13.44 10.60
CA LEU A 66 -22.62 -12.80 10.93
C LEU A 66 -21.55 -13.11 9.88
N GLY A 67 -21.43 -14.37 9.45
CA GLY A 67 -20.49 -14.74 8.38
C GLY A 67 -20.82 -14.08 7.03
N LEU A 68 -22.11 -13.85 6.72
CA LEU A 68 -22.53 -13.07 5.56
C LEU A 68 -22.09 -11.59 5.71
N ILE A 69 -22.35 -10.99 6.86
CA ILE A 69 -21.96 -9.60 7.13
C ILE A 69 -20.44 -9.45 7.03
N ASP A 70 -19.65 -10.37 7.56
CA ASP A 70 -18.20 -10.36 7.43
C ASP A 70 -17.75 -10.40 5.97
N SER A 71 -18.37 -11.24 5.15
CA SER A 71 -18.06 -11.29 3.72
C SER A 71 -18.44 -9.99 2.98
N LEU A 72 -19.56 -9.37 3.33
CA LEU A 72 -20.02 -8.10 2.76
C LEU A 72 -19.14 -6.92 3.25
N ASN A 73 -18.67 -6.95 4.50
CA ASN A 73 -17.70 -5.98 5.00
C ASN A 73 -16.40 -6.03 4.21
N ALA A 74 -15.93 -7.22 3.87
CA ALA A 74 -14.69 -7.43 3.12
C ALA A 74 -14.81 -7.08 1.62
N ASP A 75 -16.00 -7.01 1.06
CA ASP A 75 -16.22 -6.70 -0.36
C ASP A 75 -15.97 -5.21 -0.65
N PRO A 76 -14.89 -4.83 -1.38
CA PRO A 76 -14.58 -3.44 -1.68
C PRO A 76 -15.55 -2.79 -2.68
N SER A 77 -16.33 -3.57 -3.41
CA SER A 77 -17.32 -3.06 -4.38
C SER A 77 -18.62 -2.64 -3.73
N LEU A 78 -18.84 -3.04 -2.47
CA LEU A 78 -20.07 -2.79 -1.72
C LEU A 78 -19.93 -1.53 -0.85
N HIS A 79 -20.86 -0.62 -0.97
CA HIS A 79 -20.82 0.69 -0.32
C HIS A 79 -21.79 0.82 0.86
N GLY A 80 -22.86 0.03 0.89
CA GLY A 80 -23.84 0.08 1.97
C GLY A 80 -24.37 -1.28 2.35
N ILE A 81 -24.53 -1.52 3.64
CA ILE A 81 -25.17 -2.70 4.22
C ILE A 81 -26.30 -2.20 5.11
N LEU A 82 -27.49 -2.76 4.92
CA LEU A 82 -28.64 -2.56 5.76
C LEU A 82 -29.17 -3.91 6.22
N VAL A 83 -29.34 -4.09 7.52
CA VAL A 83 -30.06 -5.23 8.08
C VAL A 83 -31.42 -4.72 8.55
N GLN A 84 -32.49 -5.24 7.93
CA GLN A 84 -33.86 -4.79 8.23
C GLN A 84 -34.23 -5.13 9.68
N LEU A 85 -34.47 -4.10 10.49
CA LEU A 85 -34.95 -4.22 11.86
C LEU A 85 -36.48 -4.05 11.93
N PRO A 86 -37.16 -4.66 12.94
CA PRO A 86 -36.61 -5.54 13.98
C PRO A 86 -36.25 -6.93 13.49
N LEU A 87 -35.29 -7.59 14.14
CA LEU A 87 -34.94 -8.98 13.85
C LEU A 87 -35.94 -9.94 14.52
N PRO A 88 -36.13 -11.15 13.96
CA PRO A 88 -36.94 -12.18 14.58
C PRO A 88 -36.43 -12.55 15.99
N PRO A 89 -37.32 -13.03 16.91
CA PRO A 89 -36.91 -13.45 18.24
C PRO A 89 -35.80 -14.51 18.23
N GLY A 90 -34.72 -14.25 19.00
CA GLY A 90 -33.56 -15.15 19.12
C GLY A 90 -32.28 -14.65 18.38
N PHE A 91 -32.36 -13.51 17.70
CA PHE A 91 -31.19 -12.78 17.23
C PHE A 91 -30.84 -11.65 18.19
N ASP A 92 -29.56 -11.39 18.36
CA ASP A 92 -29.06 -10.23 19.09
C ASP A 92 -28.88 -9.06 18.10
N GLU A 93 -29.86 -8.13 18.08
CA GLU A 93 -29.84 -6.97 17.19
C GLU A 93 -28.60 -6.11 17.40
N ARG A 94 -28.12 -5.99 18.64
CA ARG A 94 -26.94 -5.21 18.96
C ARG A 94 -25.71 -5.85 18.34
N LEU A 95 -25.51 -7.16 18.51
CA LEU A 95 -24.39 -7.88 17.92
C LEU A 95 -24.40 -7.76 16.40
N VAL A 96 -25.56 -7.86 15.76
CA VAL A 96 -25.71 -7.76 14.32
C VAL A 96 -25.38 -6.35 13.81
N THR A 97 -25.91 -5.30 14.45
CA THR A 97 -25.61 -3.92 14.04
C THR A 97 -24.16 -3.53 14.26
N GLU A 98 -23.54 -4.02 15.36
CA GLU A 98 -22.11 -3.79 15.65
C GLU A 98 -21.17 -4.58 14.71
N SER A 99 -21.62 -5.67 14.10
CA SER A 99 -20.83 -6.43 13.15
C SER A 99 -20.75 -5.80 11.75
N ILE A 100 -21.64 -4.86 11.42
CA ILE A 100 -21.54 -4.09 10.18
C ILE A 100 -20.38 -3.10 10.30
N ASP A 101 -19.50 -3.02 9.31
CA ASP A 101 -18.49 -1.96 9.26
C ASP A 101 -19.19 -0.59 9.31
N HIS A 102 -18.89 0.22 10.34
CA HIS A 102 -19.50 1.54 10.54
C HIS A 102 -19.39 2.48 9.33
N ARG A 103 -18.45 2.18 8.39
CA ARG A 103 -18.28 2.90 7.12
C ARG A 103 -19.25 2.45 6.04
N LYS A 104 -19.88 1.27 6.21
CA LYS A 104 -20.91 0.70 5.33
C LYS A 104 -22.29 0.67 5.99
N ASP A 105 -22.39 1.10 7.24
CA ASP A 105 -23.65 1.20 8.01
C ASP A 105 -24.49 2.39 7.54
N VAL A 106 -25.07 2.27 6.36
CA VAL A 106 -25.86 3.35 5.72
C VAL A 106 -27.19 3.64 6.42
N ASP A 107 -27.60 2.78 7.34
CA ASP A 107 -28.76 3.03 8.22
C ASP A 107 -28.40 3.79 9.50
N GLY A 108 -27.10 3.85 9.84
CA GLY A 108 -26.56 4.70 10.90
C GLY A 108 -26.75 4.18 12.32
N PHE A 109 -26.91 2.87 12.52
CA PHE A 109 -27.18 2.29 13.85
C PHE A 109 -25.97 1.74 14.59
N HIS A 110 -24.83 1.62 13.92
CA HIS A 110 -23.59 1.21 14.57
C HIS A 110 -23.21 2.21 15.68
N SER A 111 -22.71 1.71 16.83
CA SER A 111 -22.40 2.54 18.00
C SER A 111 -21.47 3.72 17.70
N MET A 112 -20.55 3.59 16.74
CA MET A 112 -19.69 4.69 16.29
C MET A 112 -20.52 5.84 15.69
N ASN A 113 -21.45 5.54 14.77
CA ASN A 113 -22.30 6.53 14.13
C ASN A 113 -23.25 7.18 15.17
N MET A 114 -23.85 6.36 16.01
CA MET A 114 -24.74 6.83 17.08
C MET A 114 -24.00 7.65 18.14
N GLY A 115 -22.78 7.27 18.50
CA GLY A 115 -21.96 7.99 19.47
C GLY A 115 -21.52 9.37 18.97
N GLU A 116 -21.15 9.47 17.68
CA GLU A 116 -20.81 10.76 17.06
C GLU A 116 -22.05 11.68 16.94
N LEU A 117 -23.23 11.11 16.68
CA LEU A 117 -24.48 11.87 16.59
C LEU A 117 -24.85 12.63 17.88
N VAL A 118 -24.42 12.15 19.06
CA VAL A 118 -24.71 12.74 20.37
C VAL A 118 -23.67 13.78 20.77
N LYS A 119 -22.44 13.71 20.21
CA LYS A 119 -21.39 14.68 20.53
C LYS A 119 -21.66 16.02 19.85
N ARG A 120 -21.41 17.14 20.53
CA ARG A 120 -21.65 18.48 20.02
C ARG A 120 -20.58 18.68 18.91
N ASP A 121 -19.83 18.86 18.48
CA ASP A 121 -18.82 19.18 17.42
C ASP A 121 -18.34 17.97 16.62
N ALA A 122 -19.17 16.91 16.53
CA ALA A 122 -18.84 15.70 15.79
C ALA A 122 -19.85 15.48 14.64
N GLU A 123 -19.35 14.95 13.54
CA GLU A 123 -20.17 14.58 12.40
C GLU A 123 -20.13 13.05 12.20
N PRO A 124 -21.25 12.34 12.46
CA PRO A 124 -21.30 10.91 12.18
C PRO A 124 -21.11 10.63 10.69
N LEU A 125 -20.56 9.48 10.36
CA LEU A 125 -20.47 9.08 8.95
C LEU A 125 -21.88 8.97 8.34
N PHE A 126 -22.82 8.43 9.09
CA PHE A 126 -24.21 8.32 8.67
C PHE A 126 -25.15 8.72 9.80
N VAL A 127 -26.12 9.53 9.43
CA VAL A 127 -27.28 9.83 10.27
C VAL A 127 -28.35 8.79 9.98
N PRO A 128 -29.03 8.22 11.01
CA PRO A 128 -30.11 7.27 10.80
C PRO A 128 -31.17 7.80 9.82
N CYS A 129 -31.62 6.94 8.90
CA CYS A 129 -32.39 7.35 7.73
C CYS A 129 -33.71 8.05 8.06
N THR A 130 -34.51 7.51 9.00
CA THR A 130 -35.77 8.12 9.40
C THR A 130 -35.57 9.46 10.13
N PRO A 131 -34.68 9.58 11.13
CA PRO A 131 -34.33 10.85 11.75
C PRO A 131 -33.85 11.91 10.79
N LYS A 132 -32.99 11.53 9.82
CA LYS A 132 -32.52 12.43 8.75
C LYS A 132 -33.68 12.94 7.88
N GLY A 133 -34.62 12.06 7.53
CA GLY A 133 -35.85 12.44 6.80
C GLY A 133 -36.77 13.38 7.59
N VAL A 134 -36.85 13.24 8.91
CA VAL A 134 -37.57 14.17 9.80
C VAL A 134 -36.95 15.56 9.72
N MET A 135 -35.63 15.66 9.81
CA MET A 135 -34.93 16.96 9.73
C MET A 135 -35.09 17.64 8.36
N GLU A 136 -35.07 16.88 7.26
CA GLU A 136 -35.35 17.43 5.95
C GLU A 136 -36.79 17.94 5.80
N LEU A 137 -37.79 17.26 6.37
CA LEU A 137 -39.18 17.74 6.37
C LEU A 137 -39.37 19.01 7.24
N LEU A 138 -38.66 19.09 8.36
CA LEU A 138 -38.62 20.32 9.19
C LEU A 138 -38.01 21.50 8.44
N LYS A 139 -36.93 21.25 7.68
CA LYS A 139 -36.32 22.25 6.79
C LYS A 139 -37.31 22.74 5.72
N VAL A 140 -38.07 21.83 5.09
CA VAL A 140 -39.08 22.14 4.10
C VAL A 140 -40.23 22.95 4.72
N SER A 141 -40.59 22.75 6.01
CA SER A 141 -41.59 23.56 6.70
C SER A 141 -41.17 25.02 6.90
N GLY A 142 -39.88 25.32 6.75
CA GLY A 142 -39.30 26.64 6.96
C GLY A 142 -39.20 27.05 8.43
N VAL A 143 -39.40 26.12 9.41
CA VAL A 143 -39.26 26.39 10.81
C VAL A 143 -37.81 26.62 11.19
N ASP A 144 -37.50 27.75 11.83
CA ASP A 144 -36.24 27.96 12.52
C ASP A 144 -36.25 27.22 13.84
N LEU A 145 -35.35 26.24 14.03
CA LEU A 145 -35.33 25.38 15.24
C LEU A 145 -34.63 26.04 16.42
N ALA A 146 -33.76 27.01 16.19
CA ALA A 146 -33.01 27.66 17.26
C ALA A 146 -33.94 28.31 18.29
N GLY A 147 -33.79 27.92 19.56
CA GLY A 147 -34.60 28.41 20.67
C GLY A 147 -36.06 27.92 20.72
N LYS A 148 -36.49 27.01 19.83
CA LYS A 148 -37.85 26.43 19.84
C LYS A 148 -37.96 25.27 20.84
N ASN A 149 -39.15 25.08 21.35
CA ASN A 149 -39.50 23.93 22.17
C ASN A 149 -39.90 22.76 21.24
N ALA A 150 -39.07 21.74 21.18
CA ALA A 150 -39.36 20.52 20.44
C ALA A 150 -39.77 19.41 21.40
N VAL A 151 -40.92 18.77 21.14
CA VAL A 151 -41.39 17.61 21.89
C VAL A 151 -41.29 16.38 21.00
N VAL A 152 -40.54 15.37 21.48
CA VAL A 152 -40.40 14.08 20.82
C VAL A 152 -41.15 13.02 21.62
N ILE A 153 -42.21 12.44 21.07
CA ILE A 153 -42.94 11.34 21.66
C ILE A 153 -42.44 10.02 21.13
N GLY A 154 -41.70 9.31 21.95
CA GLY A 154 -40.99 8.09 21.61
C GLY A 154 -39.50 8.21 21.95
N ARG A 155 -38.87 7.09 22.38
CA ARG A 155 -37.44 7.05 22.72
C ARG A 155 -36.75 5.79 22.19
N SER A 156 -37.23 5.32 21.05
CA SER A 156 -36.57 4.17 20.38
C SER A 156 -35.16 4.55 19.92
N ASN A 157 -34.24 3.58 19.93
CA ASN A 157 -32.88 3.78 19.44
C ASN A 157 -32.83 4.08 17.93
N ILE A 158 -33.86 3.68 17.19
CA ILE A 158 -33.91 3.84 15.73
C ILE A 158 -34.56 5.14 15.26
N VAL A 159 -35.37 5.80 16.07
CA VAL A 159 -36.07 7.05 15.69
C VAL A 159 -36.03 8.12 16.81
N GLY A 160 -36.64 7.84 17.95
CA GLY A 160 -36.90 8.88 18.97
C GLY A 160 -35.64 9.52 19.54
N SER A 161 -34.68 8.69 19.97
CA SER A 161 -33.42 9.19 20.54
C SER A 161 -32.55 9.91 19.49
N PRO A 162 -32.34 9.37 18.26
CA PRO A 162 -31.60 10.09 17.22
C PRO A 162 -32.26 11.42 16.79
N VAL A 163 -33.60 11.48 16.67
CA VAL A 163 -34.29 12.74 16.34
C VAL A 163 -34.06 13.77 17.42
N ALA A 164 -34.17 13.37 18.69
CA ALA A 164 -33.93 14.28 19.82
C ALA A 164 -32.50 14.84 19.81
N SER A 165 -31.51 14.01 19.50
CA SER A 165 -30.12 14.46 19.37
C SER A 165 -29.95 15.47 18.22
N LEU A 166 -30.56 15.22 17.05
CA LEU A 166 -30.50 16.13 15.92
C LEU A 166 -31.19 17.47 16.19
N LEU A 167 -32.33 17.46 16.84
CA LEU A 167 -33.02 18.68 17.25
C LEU A 167 -32.20 19.48 18.28
N THR A 168 -31.55 18.77 19.20
CA THR A 168 -30.64 19.42 20.18
C THR A 168 -29.42 20.03 19.46
N ALA A 169 -28.85 19.34 18.48
CA ALA A 169 -27.75 19.86 17.67
C ALA A 169 -28.18 21.08 16.82
N ALA A 170 -29.47 21.21 16.52
CA ALA A 170 -30.07 22.38 15.85
C ALA A 170 -30.50 23.47 16.82
N ASP A 171 -29.96 23.51 18.04
CA ASP A 171 -30.23 24.50 19.09
C ASP A 171 -31.69 24.57 19.57
N ALA A 172 -32.47 23.50 19.39
CA ALA A 172 -33.81 23.41 19.99
C ALA A 172 -33.74 22.92 21.43
N THR A 173 -34.70 23.39 22.26
CA THR A 173 -34.93 22.83 23.61
C THR A 173 -35.79 21.58 23.46
N VAL A 174 -35.23 20.40 23.75
CA VAL A 174 -35.91 19.13 23.47
C VAL A 174 -36.45 18.46 24.71
N THR A 175 -37.75 18.11 24.68
CA THR A 175 -38.40 17.28 25.68
C THR A 175 -38.73 15.89 25.08
N ILE A 176 -38.17 14.83 25.66
CA ILE A 176 -38.46 13.44 25.24
C ILE A 176 -39.59 12.89 26.14
N CYS A 177 -40.67 12.47 25.50
CA CYS A 177 -41.81 11.83 26.15
C CYS A 177 -41.88 10.33 25.82
N HIS A 178 -42.35 9.52 26.74
CA HIS A 178 -42.48 8.08 26.58
C HIS A 178 -43.63 7.49 27.41
N SER A 179 -43.87 6.18 27.33
CA SER A 179 -45.00 5.49 27.97
C SER A 179 -45.12 5.68 29.50
N LYS A 180 -44.10 6.23 30.17
CA LYS A 180 -44.12 6.56 31.62
C LYS A 180 -44.23 8.06 31.91
N THR A 181 -44.27 8.89 30.85
CA THR A 181 -44.42 10.34 30.99
C THR A 181 -45.81 10.67 31.52
N LYS A 182 -45.88 11.45 32.60
CA LYS A 182 -47.13 11.98 33.15
C LYS A 182 -47.52 13.30 32.46
N ASN A 183 -48.80 13.59 32.36
CA ASN A 183 -49.32 14.84 31.82
C ASN A 183 -48.87 15.13 30.38
N LEU A 184 -48.83 14.07 29.52
CA LEU A 184 -48.36 14.16 28.14
C LEU A 184 -49.02 15.28 27.34
N GLU A 185 -50.34 15.46 27.50
CA GLU A 185 -51.10 16.52 26.84
C GLU A 185 -50.56 17.92 27.16
N GLN A 186 -50.25 18.18 28.45
CA GLN A 186 -49.74 19.49 28.88
C GLN A 186 -48.37 19.78 28.30
N ILE A 187 -47.51 18.74 28.15
CA ILE A 187 -46.19 18.89 27.54
C ILE A 187 -46.34 19.16 26.05
N VAL A 188 -47.20 18.44 25.34
CA VAL A 188 -47.44 18.63 23.90
C VAL A 188 -47.94 20.05 23.61
N LYS A 189 -48.76 20.65 24.50
CA LYS A 189 -49.23 22.05 24.39
C LYS A 189 -48.12 23.11 24.42
N THR A 190 -46.91 22.75 24.83
CA THR A 190 -45.75 23.67 24.84
C THR A 190 -44.93 23.59 23.55
N ALA A 191 -45.22 22.63 22.71
CA ALA A 191 -44.39 22.32 21.56
C ALA A 191 -44.55 23.30 20.40
N ASP A 192 -43.46 23.93 19.95
CA ASP A 192 -43.35 24.61 18.65
C ASP A 192 -43.18 23.60 17.52
N VAL A 193 -42.49 22.51 17.86
CA VAL A 193 -42.26 21.35 16.96
C VAL A 193 -42.61 20.07 17.71
N LEU A 194 -43.46 19.26 17.12
CA LEU A 194 -43.86 17.95 17.64
C LEU A 194 -43.41 16.84 16.70
N VAL A 195 -42.69 15.86 17.23
CA VAL A 195 -42.36 14.61 16.52
C VAL A 195 -43.01 13.44 17.25
N ALA A 196 -43.98 12.77 16.60
CA ALA A 196 -44.68 11.62 17.17
C ALA A 196 -44.15 10.32 16.56
N ALA A 197 -43.57 9.42 17.39
CA ALA A 197 -42.94 8.16 16.99
C ALA A 197 -43.16 7.06 18.05
N VAL A 198 -44.43 6.74 18.36
CA VAL A 198 -44.82 5.78 19.42
C VAL A 198 -45.52 4.53 18.89
N GLY A 199 -45.95 4.50 17.64
CA GLY A 199 -46.69 3.37 17.04
C GLY A 199 -48.07 3.16 17.68
N ARG A 200 -48.79 4.24 18.04
CA ARG A 200 -50.13 4.18 18.57
C ARG A 200 -51.09 5.05 17.73
N PRO A 201 -52.10 4.42 17.11
CA PRO A 201 -52.96 5.11 16.18
C PRO A 201 -53.63 6.33 16.80
N GLU A 202 -53.49 7.50 16.20
CA GLU A 202 -54.15 8.76 16.51
C GLU A 202 -54.10 9.12 18.01
N LEU A 203 -53.00 8.80 18.72
CA LEU A 203 -52.79 9.08 20.13
C LEU A 203 -52.88 10.58 20.43
N VAL A 204 -52.16 11.38 19.62
CA VAL A 204 -52.12 12.84 19.78
C VAL A 204 -53.32 13.47 19.10
N LYS A 205 -54.11 14.24 19.87
CA LYS A 205 -55.30 14.94 19.37
C LYS A 205 -54.97 16.39 18.98
N GLY A 206 -55.65 16.93 17.99
CA GLY A 206 -55.50 18.33 17.60
C GLY A 206 -55.67 19.32 18.73
N SER A 207 -56.53 19.02 19.73
CA SER A 207 -56.70 19.81 20.96
C SER A 207 -55.48 19.86 21.90
N TRP A 208 -54.51 18.95 21.71
CA TRP A 208 -53.23 18.93 22.46
C TRP A 208 -52.18 19.84 21.85
N LEU A 209 -52.36 20.25 20.58
CA LEU A 209 -51.35 21.03 19.86
C LEU A 209 -51.37 22.50 20.31
N LYS A 210 -50.18 23.07 20.38
CA LYS A 210 -50.03 24.53 20.42
C LYS A 210 -50.41 25.12 19.08
N PRO A 211 -51.22 26.16 19.00
CA PRO A 211 -51.52 26.82 17.73
C PRO A 211 -50.26 27.25 17.01
N GLY A 212 -50.16 26.88 15.70
CA GLY A 212 -48.98 27.12 14.87
C GLY A 212 -47.84 26.10 15.04
N CYS A 213 -48.05 25.01 15.80
CA CYS A 213 -47.07 23.91 15.93
C CYS A 213 -46.79 23.23 14.57
N VAL A 214 -45.52 22.90 14.31
CA VAL A 214 -45.12 22.03 13.21
C VAL A 214 -45.16 20.58 13.70
N VAL A 215 -45.89 19.72 12.97
CA VAL A 215 -46.13 18.32 13.38
C VAL A 215 -45.53 17.37 12.39
N ILE A 216 -44.60 16.56 12.89
CA ILE A 216 -43.99 15.43 12.11
C ILE A 216 -44.51 14.11 12.71
N ASP A 217 -45.40 13.45 12.00
CA ASP A 217 -45.93 12.14 12.36
C ASP A 217 -45.13 11.02 11.71
N VAL A 218 -44.36 10.31 12.50
CA VAL A 218 -43.53 9.17 12.09
C VAL A 218 -44.31 7.84 12.16
N GLY A 219 -45.42 7.84 12.92
CA GLY A 219 -46.23 6.67 13.16
C GLY A 219 -46.81 6.10 11.88
N THR A 220 -46.84 4.78 11.79
CA THR A 220 -47.50 4.07 10.70
C THR A 220 -48.22 2.84 11.24
N ASN A 221 -49.53 2.99 11.44
CA ASN A 221 -50.35 2.01 12.12
C ASN A 221 -51.43 1.47 11.19
N ALA A 222 -51.57 0.14 11.12
CA ALA A 222 -52.66 -0.51 10.40
C ALA A 222 -53.89 -0.59 11.34
N VAL A 223 -54.98 0.06 10.97
CA VAL A 223 -56.26 -0.05 11.69
C VAL A 223 -57.28 -0.76 10.82
N PRO A 224 -58.11 -1.67 11.35
CA PRO A 224 -59.14 -2.37 10.56
C PRO A 224 -60.09 -1.39 9.86
N ASP A 225 -60.32 -1.59 8.57
CA ASP A 225 -61.23 -0.78 7.75
C ASP A 225 -61.90 -1.67 6.67
N ALA A 226 -63.13 -2.09 6.91
CA ALA A 226 -63.90 -2.94 6.03
C ALA A 226 -64.22 -2.27 4.65
N THR A 227 -64.03 -0.98 4.50
CA THR A 227 -64.28 -0.25 3.26
C THR A 227 -63.10 -0.34 2.28
N LYS A 228 -61.94 -0.78 2.74
CA LYS A 228 -60.74 -0.93 1.90
C LYS A 228 -60.57 -2.35 1.43
N LYS A 229 -60.13 -2.52 0.17
CA LYS A 229 -59.84 -3.84 -0.39
C LYS A 229 -58.82 -4.64 0.43
N ALA A 230 -57.88 -3.95 1.09
CA ALA A 230 -56.84 -4.58 1.95
C ALA A 230 -57.36 -4.88 3.38
N GLY A 231 -58.61 -4.55 3.73
CA GLY A 231 -59.13 -4.73 5.06
C GLY A 231 -58.59 -3.80 6.14
N VAL A 232 -57.60 -2.94 5.80
CA VAL A 232 -56.94 -2.05 6.73
C VAL A 232 -56.76 -0.66 6.12
N ARG A 233 -56.76 0.34 7.01
CA ARG A 233 -56.39 1.73 6.74
C ARG A 233 -55.13 2.07 7.53
N TRP A 234 -54.20 2.77 6.85
CA TRP A 234 -52.99 3.26 7.50
C TRP A 234 -53.23 4.64 8.12
N VAL A 235 -52.86 4.82 9.36
CA VAL A 235 -52.95 6.06 10.10
C VAL A 235 -51.68 6.36 10.90
N GLY A 236 -51.45 7.61 11.19
CA GLY A 236 -50.32 8.04 12.04
C GLY A 236 -50.58 7.91 13.53
N ASP A 237 -49.63 8.43 14.30
CA ASP A 237 -49.73 8.57 15.74
C ASP A 237 -50.51 9.84 16.12
N VAL A 238 -50.74 10.75 15.15
CA VAL A 238 -51.46 12.02 15.32
C VAL A 238 -52.81 11.97 14.63
N ASP A 239 -53.85 12.45 15.28
CA ASP A 239 -55.13 12.68 14.64
C ASP A 239 -54.98 13.77 13.57
N TYR A 240 -54.80 13.36 12.32
CA TYR A 240 -54.46 14.22 11.20
C TYR A 240 -55.55 15.27 10.94
N GLN A 241 -56.79 14.81 10.89
CA GLN A 241 -57.94 15.70 10.57
C GLN A 241 -58.18 16.73 11.68
N GLY A 242 -58.12 16.32 12.92
CA GLY A 242 -58.25 17.21 14.07
C GLY A 242 -57.08 18.18 14.22
N SER A 243 -55.92 17.88 13.64
CA SER A 243 -54.70 18.69 13.74
C SER A 243 -54.55 19.73 12.65
N LEU A 244 -55.16 19.53 11.45
CA LEU A 244 -55.05 20.42 10.31
C LEU A 244 -55.45 21.89 10.62
N PRO A 245 -56.48 22.21 11.41
CA PRO A 245 -56.85 23.60 11.71
C PRO A 245 -55.96 24.27 12.75
N VAL A 246 -55.09 23.51 13.48
CA VAL A 246 -54.30 23.99 14.60
C VAL A 246 -52.82 24.10 14.27
N ALA A 247 -52.30 23.14 13.49
CA ALA A 247 -50.91 23.12 13.12
C ALA A 247 -50.59 24.18 12.04
N SER A 248 -49.32 24.65 12.00
CA SER A 248 -48.81 25.42 10.86
C SER A 248 -48.42 24.54 9.73
N ALA A 249 -47.81 23.37 10.01
CA ALA A 249 -47.45 22.37 9.02
C ALA A 249 -47.59 20.96 9.63
N ILE A 250 -47.97 19.99 8.82
CA ILE A 250 -48.17 18.60 9.26
C ILE A 250 -47.82 17.58 8.16
N THR A 251 -47.24 16.46 8.55
CA THR A 251 -47.01 15.33 7.63
C THR A 251 -48.22 14.43 7.49
N PRO A 252 -48.64 14.03 6.29
CA PRO A 252 -49.72 13.04 6.08
C PRO A 252 -49.21 11.62 6.35
N VAL A 253 -50.09 10.72 6.82
CA VAL A 253 -49.81 9.29 6.89
C VAL A 253 -50.94 8.52 6.16
N PRO A 254 -50.58 7.74 5.12
CA PRO A 254 -49.27 7.58 4.50
C PRO A 254 -48.85 8.77 3.62
N GLY A 255 -47.54 8.88 3.34
CA GLY A 255 -47.01 9.84 2.38
C GLY A 255 -46.09 10.93 2.97
N GLY A 256 -45.93 10.96 4.30
CA GLY A 256 -45.02 11.86 5.00
C GLY A 256 -43.60 11.26 5.18
N VAL A 257 -43.29 10.78 6.38
CA VAL A 257 -41.91 10.34 6.76
C VAL A 257 -41.44 9.05 6.04
N GLY A 258 -42.34 8.08 5.78
CA GLY A 258 -41.94 6.80 5.16
C GLY A 258 -41.19 6.92 3.83
N PRO A 259 -41.70 7.68 2.84
CA PRO A 259 -40.97 7.91 1.59
C PRO A 259 -39.59 8.58 1.80
N MET A 260 -39.46 9.44 2.80
CA MET A 260 -38.22 10.13 3.16
C MET A 260 -37.17 9.15 3.68
N THR A 261 -37.55 8.15 4.48
CA THR A 261 -36.62 7.13 4.99
C THR A 261 -35.89 6.42 3.84
N VAL A 262 -36.64 6.05 2.78
CA VAL A 262 -36.07 5.41 1.59
C VAL A 262 -35.14 6.37 0.84
N ALA A 263 -35.55 7.63 0.67
CA ALA A 263 -34.72 8.63 -0.01
C ALA A 263 -33.41 8.88 0.75
N MET A 264 -33.45 8.94 2.07
CA MET A 264 -32.24 9.11 2.92
C MET A 264 -31.32 7.90 2.88
N LEU A 265 -31.86 6.69 2.81
CA LEU A 265 -31.08 5.49 2.63
C LEU A 265 -30.28 5.51 1.30
N LEU A 266 -30.94 5.90 0.22
CA LEU A 266 -30.27 6.06 -1.08
C LEU A 266 -29.20 7.16 -1.01
N GLU A 267 -29.50 8.28 -0.37
CA GLU A 267 -28.54 9.36 -0.20
C GLU A 267 -27.34 8.93 0.64
N ASN A 268 -27.55 8.24 1.77
CA ASN A 268 -26.46 7.69 2.59
C ASN A 268 -25.61 6.70 1.79
N THR A 269 -26.23 5.88 0.92
CA THR A 269 -25.50 4.94 0.04
C THR A 269 -24.62 5.69 -0.98
N VAL A 270 -25.14 6.76 -1.58
CA VAL A 270 -24.34 7.60 -2.50
C VAL A 270 -23.23 8.33 -1.77
N ILE A 271 -23.50 8.87 -0.58
CA ILE A 271 -22.47 9.47 0.29
C ILE A 271 -21.39 8.45 0.63
N SER A 272 -21.79 7.21 0.98
CA SER A 272 -20.84 6.13 1.21
C SER A 272 -19.97 5.86 -0.01
N ALA A 273 -20.57 5.64 -1.17
CA ALA A 273 -19.86 5.38 -2.42
C ALA A 273 -18.85 6.49 -2.75
N LYS A 274 -19.23 7.76 -2.54
CA LYS A 274 -18.32 8.90 -2.68
C LYS A 274 -17.16 8.85 -1.68
N ARG A 275 -17.42 8.46 -0.42
CA ARG A 275 -16.38 8.30 0.59
C ARG A 275 -15.43 7.15 0.26
N PHE A 276 -15.97 6.04 -0.28
CA PHE A 276 -15.14 4.94 -0.77
C PHE A 276 -14.27 5.38 -1.95
N LEU A 277 -14.78 6.21 -2.84
CA LEU A 277 -14.03 6.80 -3.94
C LEU A 277 -12.88 7.70 -3.43
N LYS A 278 -13.16 8.59 -2.46
CA LYS A 278 -12.17 9.46 -1.82
C LYS A 278 -11.16 8.68 -0.96
N GLY A 279 -11.53 7.50 -0.46
CA GLY A 279 -10.90 6.83 0.68
C GLY A 279 -11.29 7.51 2.00
N PHE A 280 -11.36 6.73 3.08
CA PHE A 280 -11.70 7.23 4.42
C PHE A 280 -10.48 7.85 5.10
N LYS A 281 -9.86 8.86 4.46
CA LYS A 281 -8.67 9.52 4.99
C LYS A 281 -9.02 10.35 6.22
N VAL A 282 -8.31 10.10 7.30
CA VAL A 282 -8.30 11.02 8.45
C VAL A 282 -7.20 12.07 8.25
N PRO A 283 -7.29 13.24 8.90
CA PRO A 283 -6.24 14.24 8.82
C PRO A 283 -4.88 13.67 9.21
N THR A 284 -3.85 14.02 8.44
CA THR A 284 -2.48 13.58 8.72
C THR A 284 -1.96 14.26 9.98
N GLU A 285 -1.49 13.45 10.92
CA GLU A 285 -0.81 13.92 12.13
C GLU A 285 0.69 14.00 11.87
N VAL A 286 1.28 15.15 12.16
CA VAL A 286 2.73 15.38 12.05
C VAL A 286 3.37 15.19 13.41
N LEU A 287 4.40 14.34 13.49
CA LEU A 287 5.19 14.16 14.71
C LEU A 287 6.23 15.26 14.82
N LYS A 288 6.20 15.99 15.91
CA LYS A 288 7.15 17.08 16.18
C LYS A 288 8.50 16.53 16.61
N LEU A 289 9.58 17.05 16.04
CA LEU A 289 10.95 16.73 16.42
C LEU A 289 11.44 17.61 17.58
N LYS A 290 12.20 17.02 18.49
CA LYS A 290 12.99 17.72 19.49
C LYS A 290 14.45 17.71 19.03
N LEU A 291 14.85 18.75 18.32
CA LEU A 291 16.21 18.88 17.81
C LEU A 291 17.20 19.18 18.95
N LEU A 292 18.31 18.46 18.97
CA LEU A 292 19.40 18.61 19.95
C LEU A 292 20.70 18.95 19.23
N ASN A 293 21.57 19.70 19.91
CA ASN A 293 22.90 20.04 19.42
C ASN A 293 23.91 19.83 20.57
N PRO A 294 24.92 18.95 20.43
CA PRO A 294 25.20 18.17 19.22
C PRO A 294 24.09 17.17 18.89
N VAL A 295 23.98 16.78 17.60
CA VAL A 295 23.02 15.77 17.15
C VAL A 295 23.36 14.43 17.81
N PRO A 296 22.40 13.77 18.49
CA PRO A 296 22.63 12.47 19.13
C PRO A 296 22.86 11.36 18.09
N SER A 297 23.16 10.15 18.57
CA SER A 297 23.26 8.96 17.70
C SER A 297 21.93 8.66 17.02
N ASP A 298 21.99 8.00 15.85
CA ASP A 298 20.81 7.66 15.06
C ASP A 298 19.79 6.85 15.86
N ILE A 299 20.26 5.87 16.64
CA ILE A 299 19.37 5.05 17.47
C ILE A 299 18.76 5.85 18.64
N ASP A 300 19.50 6.77 19.24
CA ASP A 300 18.95 7.61 20.30
C ASP A 300 17.87 8.55 19.81
N ILE A 301 18.05 9.12 18.62
CA ILE A 301 17.04 9.93 17.94
C ILE A 301 15.78 9.10 17.65
N ALA A 302 15.94 7.89 17.10
CA ALA A 302 14.83 6.99 16.79
C ALA A 302 14.05 6.61 18.06
N MET A 303 14.74 6.25 19.12
CA MET A 303 14.14 5.83 20.39
C MET A 303 13.49 6.98 21.17
N ALA A 304 13.94 8.22 20.96
CA ALA A 304 13.34 9.41 21.57
C ALA A 304 11.98 9.77 20.96
N GLN A 305 11.66 9.28 19.76
CA GLN A 305 10.39 9.55 19.08
C GLN A 305 9.42 8.39 19.26
N ARG A 306 8.19 8.69 19.63
CA ARG A 306 7.11 7.70 19.70
C ARG A 306 6.43 7.57 18.34
N PRO A 307 6.51 6.41 17.66
CA PRO A 307 5.81 6.19 16.39
C PRO A 307 4.29 6.29 16.55
N LYS A 308 3.60 6.79 15.53
CA LYS A 308 2.15 6.65 15.43
C LYS A 308 1.79 5.17 15.33
N PRO A 309 0.68 4.71 15.92
CA PRO A 309 0.16 3.37 15.65
C PRO A 309 -0.04 3.18 14.15
N ILE A 310 0.33 2.02 13.62
CA ILE A 310 0.28 1.76 12.16
C ILE A 310 -1.15 1.85 11.60
N LYS A 311 -2.17 1.52 12.41
CA LYS A 311 -3.58 1.76 12.07
C LYS A 311 -3.87 3.23 11.78
N ARG A 312 -3.24 4.15 12.51
CA ARG A 312 -3.39 5.58 12.29
C ARG A 312 -2.80 5.98 10.94
N ILE A 313 -1.60 5.49 10.61
CA ILE A 313 -1.00 5.70 9.28
C ILE A 313 -1.91 5.13 8.18
N ALA A 314 -2.41 3.90 8.35
CA ALA A 314 -3.32 3.29 7.39
C ALA A 314 -4.59 4.12 7.16
N ALA A 315 -5.16 4.68 8.24
CA ALA A 315 -6.32 5.56 8.15
C ALA A 315 -6.00 6.91 7.47
N GLU A 316 -4.82 7.50 7.75
CA GLU A 316 -4.34 8.72 7.05
C GLU A 316 -4.17 8.50 5.55
N LEU A 317 -3.86 7.27 5.13
CA LEU A 317 -3.72 6.86 3.72
C LEU A 317 -5.06 6.49 3.07
N GLY A 318 -6.10 6.29 3.86
CA GLY A 318 -7.40 5.80 3.39
C GLY A 318 -7.37 4.32 2.99
N LEU A 319 -6.53 3.53 3.65
CA LEU A 319 -6.54 2.07 3.53
C LEU A 319 -7.70 1.48 4.31
N PHE A 320 -8.34 0.47 3.75
CA PHE A 320 -9.37 -0.29 4.45
C PHE A 320 -8.75 -1.34 5.37
N PRO A 321 -9.44 -1.77 6.45
CA PRO A 321 -8.92 -2.82 7.33
C PRO A 321 -8.58 -4.13 6.60
N SER A 322 -9.27 -4.45 5.52
CA SER A 322 -9.00 -5.62 4.67
C SER A 322 -7.79 -5.44 3.74
N GLU A 323 -7.26 -4.24 3.62
CA GLU A 323 -6.15 -3.90 2.71
C GLU A 323 -4.78 -3.89 3.39
N PHE A 324 -4.73 -4.11 4.70
CA PHE A 324 -3.46 -4.23 5.42
C PHE A 324 -3.55 -5.25 6.57
N GLU A 325 -2.42 -5.83 6.88
CA GLU A 325 -2.23 -6.79 7.95
C GLU A 325 -1.18 -6.26 8.92
N GLU A 326 -1.55 -6.10 10.19
CA GLU A 326 -0.66 -5.56 11.21
C GLU A 326 0.43 -6.55 11.62
N TYR A 327 1.64 -6.07 11.70
CA TYR A 327 2.80 -6.75 12.27
C TYR A 327 3.29 -5.98 13.50
N GLY A 328 2.60 -6.15 14.62
CA GLY A 328 2.76 -5.31 15.80
C GLY A 328 2.07 -3.94 15.63
N SER A 329 2.48 -2.95 16.43
CA SER A 329 1.84 -1.62 16.45
C SER A 329 2.47 -0.61 15.48
N THR A 330 3.63 -0.90 14.91
CA THR A 330 4.51 0.05 14.20
C THR A 330 4.64 -0.22 12.71
N LYS A 331 4.25 -1.41 12.24
CA LYS A 331 4.38 -1.84 10.84
C LYS A 331 3.20 -2.68 10.37
N ALA A 332 2.98 -2.74 9.06
CA ALA A 332 1.94 -3.56 8.44
C ALA A 332 2.36 -4.02 7.04
N LYS A 333 1.76 -5.11 6.57
CA LYS A 333 1.80 -5.53 5.16
C LYS A 333 0.61 -4.93 4.42
N ILE A 334 0.81 -4.39 3.20
CA ILE A 334 -0.26 -3.86 2.36
C ILE A 334 -0.69 -4.90 1.33
N SER A 335 -2.00 -5.17 1.25
CA SER A 335 -2.60 -6.05 0.26
C SER A 335 -2.50 -5.46 -1.16
N LEU A 336 -2.28 -6.32 -2.14
CA LEU A 336 -2.29 -5.91 -3.56
C LEU A 336 -3.69 -5.50 -4.06
N SER A 337 -4.76 -5.86 -3.34
CA SER A 337 -6.15 -5.45 -3.63
C SER A 337 -6.34 -3.92 -3.68
N VAL A 338 -5.46 -3.16 -3.02
CA VAL A 338 -5.42 -1.69 -3.14
C VAL A 338 -5.29 -1.23 -4.59
N LEU A 339 -4.50 -1.96 -5.41
CA LEU A 339 -4.31 -1.62 -6.83
C LEU A 339 -5.61 -1.79 -7.63
N ASP A 340 -6.40 -2.83 -7.33
CA ASP A 340 -7.69 -3.07 -7.99
C ASP A 340 -8.71 -1.98 -7.63
N ARG A 341 -8.79 -1.63 -6.34
CA ARG A 341 -9.68 -0.57 -5.87
C ARG A 341 -9.35 0.79 -6.46
N LEU A 342 -8.06 1.13 -6.56
CA LEU A 342 -7.61 2.44 -6.99
C LEU A 342 -7.19 2.51 -8.48
N LYS A 343 -7.49 1.47 -9.28
CA LYS A 343 -7.05 1.39 -10.70
C LYS A 343 -7.50 2.59 -11.54
N HIS A 344 -8.64 3.20 -11.21
CA HIS A 344 -9.23 4.35 -11.90
C HIS A 344 -8.50 5.68 -11.61
N ARG A 345 -7.72 5.77 -10.52
CA ARG A 345 -6.98 6.98 -10.17
C ARG A 345 -5.82 7.22 -11.13
N LYS A 346 -5.62 8.49 -11.47
CA LYS A 346 -4.35 8.93 -12.09
C LYS A 346 -3.25 8.81 -11.07
N ASP A 347 -2.05 8.47 -11.52
CA ASP A 347 -0.89 8.31 -10.65
C ASP A 347 -0.47 9.66 -10.05
N GLY A 348 0.11 9.63 -8.85
CA GLY A 348 0.80 10.76 -8.25
C GLY A 348 2.13 11.04 -8.97
N LYS A 349 2.80 12.12 -8.57
CA LYS A 349 4.11 12.52 -9.11
C LYS A 349 5.23 11.68 -8.54
N LYS A 350 6.14 11.22 -9.38
CA LYS A 350 7.25 10.34 -9.02
C LYS A 350 8.58 11.06 -9.03
N ILE A 351 9.34 10.97 -7.95
CA ILE A 351 10.61 11.65 -7.75
C ILE A 351 11.67 10.66 -7.28
N HIS A 352 12.89 10.90 -7.72
CA HIS A 352 14.06 10.14 -7.30
C HIS A 352 14.78 10.87 -6.16
N HIS A 353 14.67 10.39 -4.89
CA HIS A 353 15.40 10.96 -3.74
C HIS A 353 15.25 10.14 -2.44
N THR A 354 15.44 10.78 -1.26
CA THR A 354 15.60 10.19 0.07
C THR A 354 14.57 10.68 1.10
N ILE A 355 14.70 10.18 2.32
CA ILE A 355 13.77 10.37 3.45
C ILE A 355 13.57 11.85 3.82
N GLY A 356 14.64 12.66 3.86
CA GLY A 356 14.54 14.08 4.24
C GLY A 356 13.59 14.89 3.34
N LEU A 357 13.63 14.67 2.03
CA LEU A 357 12.66 15.30 1.11
C LEU A 357 11.23 14.83 1.38
N CYS A 358 11.05 13.54 1.66
CA CYS A 358 9.74 12.98 1.98
C CYS A 358 9.16 13.65 3.26
N GLN A 359 9.98 13.82 4.30
CA GLN A 359 9.58 14.52 5.51
C GLN A 359 9.22 15.99 5.23
N ALA A 360 10.03 16.70 4.43
CA ALA A 360 9.76 18.09 4.07
C ALA A 360 8.42 18.24 3.31
N LEU A 361 8.18 17.40 2.32
CA LEU A 361 6.92 17.41 1.56
C LEU A 361 5.71 17.09 2.45
N GLY A 362 5.81 16.06 3.32
CA GLY A 362 4.72 15.60 4.15
C GLY A 362 4.47 16.46 5.37
N ALA A 363 5.48 16.61 6.23
CA ALA A 363 5.33 17.27 7.53
C ALA A 363 5.27 18.80 7.43
N HIS A 364 6.00 19.42 6.47
CA HIS A 364 6.13 20.87 6.39
C HIS A 364 5.34 21.50 5.24
N LEU A 365 5.22 20.85 4.09
CA LEU A 365 4.40 21.32 2.96
C LEU A 365 3.01 20.66 2.90
N HIS A 366 2.67 19.81 3.85
CA HIS A 366 1.36 19.15 3.97
C HIS A 366 0.89 18.46 2.67
N LYS A 367 1.82 17.90 1.91
CA LYS A 367 1.52 17.13 0.70
C LYS A 367 1.29 15.66 1.06
N THR A 368 0.39 14.99 0.34
CA THR A 368 0.35 13.53 0.36
C THR A 368 1.65 13.01 -0.26
N VAL A 369 2.46 12.30 0.51
CA VAL A 369 3.75 11.81 0.02
C VAL A 369 4.08 10.44 0.61
N PHE A 370 4.79 9.63 -0.15
CA PHE A 370 5.31 8.32 0.24
C PHE A 370 6.80 8.26 -0.06
N ALA A 371 7.57 7.66 0.85
CA ALA A 371 8.89 7.16 0.51
C ALA A 371 8.78 5.68 0.11
N CYS A 372 9.44 5.28 -0.98
CA CYS A 372 9.59 3.87 -1.38
C CYS A 372 11.06 3.49 -1.30
N VAL A 373 11.41 2.66 -0.33
CA VAL A 373 12.80 2.28 -0.03
C VAL A 373 12.98 0.77 -0.01
N ARG A 374 14.24 0.33 -0.18
CA ARG A 374 14.62 -1.07 -0.08
C ARG A 374 14.67 -1.52 1.38
N GLN A 375 14.39 -2.80 1.60
CA GLN A 375 14.71 -3.47 2.85
C GLN A 375 16.22 -3.76 2.88
N PRO A 376 16.97 -3.37 3.93
CA PRO A 376 18.39 -3.67 4.04
C PRO A 376 18.63 -5.15 4.38
N SER A 377 19.80 -5.65 4.00
CA SER A 377 20.38 -6.88 4.54
C SER A 377 20.98 -6.63 5.94
N GLN A 378 21.02 -7.64 6.79
CA GLN A 378 21.66 -7.57 8.09
C GLN A 378 23.20 -7.51 7.99
N GLY A 379 23.77 -8.01 6.90
CA GLY A 379 25.22 -8.01 6.69
C GLY A 379 25.86 -6.62 6.81
N PRO A 380 25.38 -5.56 6.13
CA PRO A 380 25.87 -4.21 6.32
C PRO A 380 25.69 -3.68 7.75
N THR A 381 24.61 -4.01 8.42
CA THR A 381 24.27 -3.55 9.77
C THR A 381 25.34 -3.99 10.80
N PHE A 382 25.72 -5.26 10.76
CA PHE A 382 26.74 -5.82 11.65
C PHE A 382 28.17 -5.75 11.08
N GLY A 383 28.35 -5.27 9.85
CA GLY A 383 29.62 -5.19 9.14
C GLY A 383 30.27 -3.80 9.18
N ILE A 384 30.43 -3.19 8.02
CA ILE A 384 31.17 -1.91 7.85
C ILE A 384 30.23 -0.73 7.56
N LYS A 385 29.06 -0.98 7.00
CA LYS A 385 28.09 0.06 6.60
C LYS A 385 26.98 0.17 7.62
N GLY A 386 26.60 1.38 7.98
CA GLY A 386 25.36 1.65 8.70
C GLY A 386 24.12 1.15 7.93
N GLY A 387 23.01 0.97 8.64
CA GLY A 387 21.74 0.53 8.07
C GLY A 387 21.14 1.54 7.08
N ALA A 388 20.11 1.09 6.37
CA ALA A 388 19.46 1.87 5.32
C ALA A 388 18.27 2.73 5.80
N ALA A 389 18.02 2.80 7.12
CA ALA A 389 16.90 3.58 7.68
C ALA A 389 17.02 5.09 7.49
N GLY A 390 18.17 5.60 7.05
CA GLY A 390 18.53 7.02 7.05
C GLY A 390 19.47 7.34 8.22
N GLY A 391 19.61 8.63 8.59
CA GLY A 391 20.45 9.06 9.69
C GLY A 391 20.06 10.44 10.21
N GLY A 392 20.52 10.74 11.44
CA GLY A 392 20.12 11.96 12.14
C GLY A 392 18.62 12.05 12.28
N TYR A 393 18.08 13.24 12.07
CA TYR A 393 16.63 13.49 12.10
C TYR A 393 15.91 13.15 10.78
N SER A 394 16.58 12.46 9.83
CA SER A 394 16.00 11.99 8.57
C SER A 394 16.04 10.47 8.48
N GLN A 395 15.13 9.79 9.17
CA GLN A 395 15.13 8.34 9.25
C GLN A 395 13.73 7.73 9.31
N VAL A 396 13.68 6.42 9.02
CA VAL A 396 12.49 5.57 9.15
C VAL A 396 12.49 4.95 10.55
N ILE A 397 11.33 4.96 11.21
CA ILE A 397 11.17 4.44 12.56
C ILE A 397 10.09 3.34 12.64
N PRO A 398 10.25 2.37 13.57
CA PRO A 398 11.40 2.09 14.43
C PRO A 398 12.62 1.65 13.61
N MET A 399 13.79 2.24 13.90
CA MET A 399 15.02 2.03 13.15
C MET A 399 15.57 0.60 13.29
N ASP A 400 15.54 0.06 14.51
CA ASP A 400 15.95 -1.29 14.82
C ASP A 400 15.08 -2.33 14.09
N GLU A 401 13.75 -2.20 14.13
CA GLU A 401 12.84 -3.08 13.39
C GLU A 401 13.09 -3.02 11.87
N PHE A 402 13.35 -1.84 11.32
CA PHE A 402 13.62 -1.65 9.90
C PHE A 402 14.91 -2.37 9.46
N ASN A 403 15.99 -2.26 10.24
CA ASN A 403 17.32 -2.78 9.89
C ASN A 403 17.55 -4.25 10.29
N LEU A 404 16.70 -4.83 11.14
CA LEU A 404 16.84 -6.22 11.59
C LEU A 404 15.93 -7.16 10.77
N HIS A 405 14.83 -7.59 11.38
CA HIS A 405 13.98 -8.63 10.78
C HIS A 405 12.77 -8.09 10.01
N LEU A 406 12.38 -6.84 10.27
CA LEU A 406 11.18 -6.19 9.73
C LEU A 406 9.94 -7.10 9.88
N THR A 407 9.49 -7.76 8.82
CA THR A 407 8.38 -8.71 8.80
C THR A 407 8.79 -10.12 8.37
N GLY A 408 10.11 -10.39 8.28
CA GLY A 408 10.65 -11.69 7.92
C GLY A 408 10.83 -11.92 6.41
N ASP A 409 10.75 -10.88 5.57
CA ASP A 409 10.85 -11.03 4.10
C ASP A 409 12.20 -11.61 3.67
N ILE A 410 13.30 -11.16 4.26
CA ILE A 410 14.65 -11.68 3.95
C ILE A 410 14.78 -13.15 4.37
N HIS A 411 14.14 -13.54 5.48
CA HIS A 411 14.08 -14.95 5.89
C HIS A 411 13.28 -15.80 4.86
N ALA A 412 12.15 -15.30 4.39
CA ALA A 412 11.36 -15.98 3.34
C ALA A 412 12.17 -16.15 2.05
N ILE A 413 12.91 -15.12 1.62
CA ILE A 413 13.83 -15.16 0.47
C ILE A 413 14.92 -16.22 0.69
N THR A 414 15.56 -16.24 1.87
CA THR A 414 16.60 -17.21 2.23
C THR A 414 16.05 -18.63 2.17
N ALA A 415 14.87 -18.87 2.74
CA ALA A 415 14.23 -20.18 2.72
C ALA A 415 13.89 -20.63 1.28
N ALA A 416 13.30 -19.75 0.47
CA ALA A 416 12.95 -20.04 -0.92
C ALA A 416 14.18 -20.34 -1.78
N ASN A 417 15.21 -19.50 -1.69
CA ASN A 417 16.46 -19.66 -2.44
C ASN A 417 17.16 -20.97 -2.09
N ASN A 418 17.28 -21.26 -0.80
CA ASN A 418 17.99 -22.45 -0.32
C ASN A 418 17.19 -23.73 -0.58
N LEU A 419 15.86 -23.68 -0.59
CA LEU A 419 15.02 -24.80 -1.02
C LEU A 419 15.32 -25.17 -2.48
N LEU A 420 15.39 -24.18 -3.36
CA LEU A 420 15.70 -24.40 -4.78
C LEU A 420 17.13 -24.94 -4.96
N ALA A 421 18.12 -24.41 -4.24
CA ALA A 421 19.49 -24.91 -4.28
C ALA A 421 19.58 -26.38 -3.80
N ALA A 422 18.88 -26.72 -2.72
CA ALA A 422 18.81 -28.09 -2.23
C ALA A 422 18.10 -29.03 -3.22
N ALA A 423 17.04 -28.55 -3.88
CA ALA A 423 16.32 -29.33 -4.88
C ALA A 423 17.19 -29.62 -6.13
N ILE A 424 18.03 -28.68 -6.58
CA ILE A 424 19.00 -28.90 -7.66
C ILE A 424 19.98 -30.04 -7.28
N ASP A 425 20.60 -29.94 -6.10
CA ASP A 425 21.55 -30.95 -5.66
C ASP A 425 20.90 -32.34 -5.48
N ALA A 426 19.73 -32.39 -4.87
CA ALA A 426 18.95 -33.62 -4.73
C ALA A 426 18.60 -34.22 -6.10
N ARG A 427 18.26 -33.38 -7.07
CA ARG A 427 17.92 -33.82 -8.43
C ARG A 427 19.13 -34.47 -9.12
N ILE A 428 20.29 -33.83 -9.07
CA ILE A 428 21.56 -34.37 -9.62
C ILE A 428 21.88 -35.71 -8.98
N PHE A 429 21.79 -35.78 -7.65
CA PHE A 429 22.08 -37.02 -6.91
C PHE A 429 21.14 -38.17 -7.31
N HIS A 430 19.83 -37.92 -7.36
CA HIS A 430 18.85 -38.95 -7.70
C HIS A 430 18.96 -39.42 -9.17
N GLU A 431 19.24 -38.52 -10.09
CA GLU A 431 19.48 -38.88 -11.50
C GLU A 431 20.75 -39.69 -11.67
N ALA A 432 21.78 -39.45 -10.84
CA ALA A 432 23.03 -40.19 -10.90
C ALA A 432 22.98 -41.60 -10.25
N THR A 433 22.01 -41.84 -9.35
CA THR A 433 21.95 -43.06 -8.53
C THR A 433 20.77 -43.96 -8.84
N GLN A 434 19.82 -43.54 -9.68
CA GLN A 434 18.59 -44.25 -9.94
C GLN A 434 18.37 -44.50 -11.44
N THR A 435 17.69 -45.59 -11.80
CA THR A 435 17.23 -45.86 -13.18
C THR A 435 16.05 -44.97 -13.53
N ASP A 436 15.77 -44.79 -14.82
CA ASP A 436 14.67 -43.96 -15.35
C ASP A 436 13.31 -44.43 -14.84
N THR A 437 13.10 -45.73 -14.79
CA THR A 437 11.88 -46.34 -14.25
C THR A 437 11.70 -46.00 -12.78
N ALA A 438 12.76 -46.16 -11.97
CA ALA A 438 12.72 -45.84 -10.54
C ALA A 438 12.47 -44.34 -10.29
N LEU A 439 13.10 -43.47 -11.09
CA LEU A 439 12.86 -42.01 -11.02
C LEU A 439 11.42 -41.65 -11.37
N PHE A 440 10.92 -42.20 -12.51
CA PHE A 440 9.56 -41.94 -12.94
C PHE A 440 8.54 -42.42 -11.91
N ASP A 441 8.72 -43.64 -11.35
CA ASP A 441 7.82 -44.21 -10.34
C ASP A 441 7.80 -43.38 -9.04
N ARG A 442 8.91 -42.79 -8.67
CA ARG A 442 9.00 -41.92 -7.47
C ARG A 442 8.46 -40.53 -7.72
N LEU A 443 8.66 -39.98 -8.92
CA LEU A 443 8.11 -38.67 -9.29
C LEU A 443 6.60 -38.73 -9.47
N CYS A 444 6.09 -39.82 -10.06
CA CYS A 444 4.69 -40.00 -10.33
C CYS A 444 4.16 -41.31 -9.70
N PRO A 445 4.04 -41.37 -8.34
CA PRO A 445 3.66 -42.59 -7.64
C PRO A 445 2.19 -42.96 -7.87
N LYS A 446 1.88 -44.27 -7.85
CA LYS A 446 0.49 -44.72 -7.85
C LYS A 446 -0.19 -44.41 -6.50
N LYS A 447 -1.24 -43.60 -6.54
CA LYS A 447 -2.13 -43.36 -5.39
C LYS A 447 -3.42 -44.18 -5.61
N LYS A 448 -3.73 -45.10 -4.71
CA LYS A 448 -4.87 -46.01 -4.87
C LYS A 448 -4.88 -46.74 -6.22
N GLY A 449 -3.69 -47.14 -6.71
CA GLY A 449 -3.53 -47.88 -7.97
C GLY A 449 -3.48 -47.04 -9.24
N VAL A 450 -3.75 -45.74 -9.17
CA VAL A 450 -3.77 -44.81 -10.32
C VAL A 450 -2.63 -43.80 -10.23
N ARG A 451 -1.97 -43.47 -11.34
CA ARG A 451 -1.04 -42.37 -11.47
C ARG A 451 -1.75 -41.13 -12.02
N SER A 452 -1.30 -39.98 -11.63
CA SER A 452 -1.78 -38.71 -12.17
C SER A 452 -0.68 -37.63 -12.16
N PHE A 453 -0.67 -36.77 -13.17
CA PHE A 453 0.23 -35.62 -13.21
C PHE A 453 -0.38 -34.42 -12.46
N SER A 454 0.45 -33.76 -11.65
CA SER A 454 0.14 -32.46 -11.09
C SER A 454 0.20 -31.36 -12.19
N ALA A 455 -0.31 -30.16 -11.88
CA ALA A 455 -0.25 -29.02 -12.80
C ALA A 455 1.20 -28.70 -13.24
N VAL A 456 2.17 -28.72 -12.33
CA VAL A 456 3.60 -28.50 -12.61
C VAL A 456 4.15 -29.58 -13.55
N MET A 457 3.77 -30.85 -13.32
CA MET A 457 4.18 -31.97 -14.18
C MET A 457 3.59 -31.83 -15.59
N LYS A 458 2.34 -31.39 -15.73
CA LYS A 458 1.72 -31.12 -17.05
C LYS A 458 2.47 -30.01 -17.79
N GLY A 459 2.88 -28.94 -17.11
CA GLY A 459 3.72 -27.90 -17.71
C GLY A 459 5.07 -28.42 -18.20
N ARG A 460 5.68 -29.44 -17.54
CA ARG A 460 6.89 -30.09 -18.04
C ARG A 460 6.61 -30.94 -19.28
N LEU A 461 5.49 -31.70 -19.31
CA LEU A 461 5.07 -32.44 -20.51
C LEU A 461 4.90 -31.54 -21.72
N GLU A 462 4.32 -30.34 -21.51
CA GLU A 462 4.15 -29.33 -22.53
C GLU A 462 5.51 -28.86 -23.09
N ARG A 463 6.45 -28.54 -22.22
CA ARG A 463 7.81 -28.12 -22.62
C ARG A 463 8.60 -29.23 -23.35
N LEU A 464 8.33 -30.49 -23.07
CA LEU A 464 8.90 -31.65 -23.76
C LEU A 464 8.19 -31.96 -25.09
N GLY A 465 7.13 -31.20 -25.44
CA GLY A 465 6.36 -31.44 -26.68
C GLY A 465 5.52 -32.72 -26.65
N ILE A 466 5.20 -33.23 -25.45
CA ILE A 466 4.39 -34.46 -25.31
C ILE A 466 2.92 -34.11 -25.54
N SER A 467 2.24 -34.92 -26.39
CA SER A 467 0.83 -34.70 -26.76
C SER A 467 -0.10 -34.57 -25.54
N GLN A 468 -1.02 -33.59 -25.60
CA GLN A 468 -2.00 -33.33 -24.51
C GLN A 468 -2.90 -34.54 -24.20
N GLU A 469 -3.12 -35.43 -25.15
CA GLU A 469 -3.90 -36.67 -24.94
C GLU A 469 -3.30 -37.55 -23.84
N LYS A 470 -1.96 -37.51 -23.68
CA LYS A 470 -1.24 -38.27 -22.65
C LYS A 470 -1.16 -37.58 -21.28
N TRP A 471 -1.63 -36.33 -21.14
CA TRP A 471 -1.46 -35.56 -19.91
C TRP A 471 -2.38 -35.98 -18.77
N ASN A 472 -3.38 -36.79 -19.07
CA ASN A 472 -4.33 -37.28 -18.06
C ASN A 472 -4.06 -38.72 -17.63
N ASP A 473 -3.21 -39.45 -18.39
CA ASP A 473 -2.82 -40.82 -18.06
C ASP A 473 -1.31 -41.05 -18.24
N PRO A 474 -0.54 -41.05 -17.13
CA PRO A 474 0.92 -41.29 -17.17
C PRO A 474 1.33 -42.65 -17.74
N GLU A 475 0.41 -43.61 -17.81
CA GLU A 475 0.72 -44.94 -18.37
C GLU A 475 0.81 -44.93 -19.93
N LEU A 476 0.29 -43.89 -20.58
CA LEU A 476 0.38 -43.69 -22.03
C LEU A 476 1.75 -43.17 -22.52
N LEU A 477 2.62 -42.78 -21.60
CA LEU A 477 3.97 -42.33 -21.97
C LEU A 477 4.85 -43.53 -22.46
N THR A 478 5.56 -43.33 -23.57
CA THR A 478 6.55 -44.31 -24.02
C THR A 478 7.74 -44.38 -23.05
N PRO A 479 8.60 -45.39 -23.08
CA PRO A 479 9.80 -45.46 -22.25
C PRO A 479 10.71 -44.22 -22.43
N GLU A 480 10.85 -43.73 -23.67
CA GLU A 480 11.66 -42.55 -24.00
C GLU A 480 11.04 -41.29 -23.42
N GLU A 481 9.72 -41.12 -23.52
CA GLU A 481 8.98 -39.99 -22.92
C GLU A 481 9.06 -40.03 -21.39
N ARG A 482 8.98 -41.21 -20.76
CA ARG A 482 9.17 -41.36 -19.30
C ARG A 482 10.59 -40.99 -18.89
N SER A 483 11.60 -41.40 -19.64
CA SER A 483 13.00 -41.03 -19.40
C SER A 483 13.19 -39.51 -19.54
N ALA A 484 12.72 -38.89 -20.62
CA ALA A 484 12.78 -37.45 -20.83
C ALA A 484 12.03 -36.66 -19.75
N PHE A 485 10.89 -37.15 -19.30
CA PHE A 485 10.16 -36.55 -18.19
C PHE A 485 10.92 -36.68 -16.86
N ALA A 486 11.52 -37.87 -16.64
CA ALA A 486 12.16 -38.20 -15.37
C ALA A 486 13.53 -37.52 -15.21
N ARG A 487 14.28 -37.25 -16.30
CA ARG A 487 15.62 -36.64 -16.24
C ARG A 487 15.61 -35.19 -16.68
N LEU A 488 16.40 -34.38 -16.01
CA LEU A 488 16.75 -33.01 -16.38
C LEU A 488 18.13 -32.98 -17.05
N ASP A 489 18.96 -33.96 -16.79
CA ASP A 489 20.36 -34.08 -17.25
C ASP A 489 21.14 -32.78 -17.02
N ILE A 490 21.11 -32.29 -15.75
CA ILE A 490 21.76 -31.04 -15.35
C ILE A 490 23.26 -31.12 -15.63
N ASP A 491 23.79 -30.17 -16.40
CA ASP A 491 25.22 -29.94 -16.50
C ASP A 491 25.71 -29.17 -15.29
N VAL A 492 26.50 -29.85 -14.44
CA VAL A 492 26.94 -29.33 -13.13
C VAL A 492 27.80 -28.07 -13.28
N ASP A 493 28.55 -27.95 -14.36
CA ASP A 493 29.43 -26.81 -14.65
C ASP A 493 28.65 -25.54 -15.05
N THR A 494 27.36 -25.68 -15.36
CA THR A 494 26.48 -24.59 -15.77
C THR A 494 25.61 -24.05 -14.63
N ILE A 495 25.71 -24.62 -13.42
CA ILE A 495 24.89 -24.20 -12.28
C ILE A 495 25.31 -22.80 -11.86
N THR A 496 24.39 -21.83 -12.02
CA THR A 496 24.56 -20.44 -11.58
C THR A 496 23.93 -20.17 -10.24
N TRP A 497 23.08 -21.07 -9.74
CA TRP A 497 22.31 -20.89 -8.52
C TRP A 497 23.13 -21.23 -7.27
N GLN A 498 23.35 -20.25 -6.42
CA GLN A 498 24.06 -20.41 -5.14
C GLN A 498 23.06 -20.39 -3.96
N ARG A 499 23.50 -20.89 -2.83
CA ARG A 499 22.79 -20.69 -1.55
C ARG A 499 22.96 -19.27 -1.06
N VAL A 500 22.11 -18.84 -0.16
CA VAL A 500 22.19 -17.50 0.43
C VAL A 500 22.17 -17.54 1.96
N VAL A 501 22.83 -16.54 2.56
CA VAL A 501 22.80 -16.25 4.00
C VAL A 501 22.79 -14.74 4.20
N ASP A 502 22.11 -14.27 5.25
CA ASP A 502 21.98 -12.81 5.50
C ASP A 502 23.05 -12.27 6.49
N THR A 503 24.26 -12.77 6.37
CA THR A 503 25.45 -12.34 7.14
C THR A 503 26.65 -12.20 6.23
N ASN A 504 27.61 -11.37 6.63
CA ASN A 504 28.88 -11.20 5.91
C ASN A 504 29.84 -12.31 6.29
N ASP A 505 30.11 -13.25 5.38
CA ASP A 505 31.09 -14.33 5.59
C ASP A 505 31.89 -14.64 4.34
N ARG A 506 33.11 -14.11 4.27
CA ARG A 506 34.02 -14.34 3.14
C ARG A 506 34.47 -15.80 2.97
N PHE A 507 34.40 -16.64 4.00
CA PHE A 507 34.77 -18.05 3.92
C PHE A 507 33.73 -18.88 3.13
N LEU A 508 32.51 -18.39 3.01
CA LEU A 508 31.45 -19.02 2.22
C LEU A 508 31.49 -18.72 0.72
N ARG A 509 32.47 -17.95 0.26
CA ARG A 509 32.58 -17.63 -1.19
C ARG A 509 32.89 -18.86 -2.05
N LYS A 510 33.60 -19.86 -1.47
CA LYS A 510 33.90 -21.15 -2.09
C LYS A 510 33.81 -22.25 -1.04
N VAL A 511 32.87 -23.16 -1.25
CA VAL A 511 32.63 -24.31 -0.38
C VAL A 511 32.40 -25.57 -1.22
N ASN A 512 32.79 -26.72 -0.73
CA ASN A 512 32.45 -27.99 -1.32
C ASN A 512 31.23 -28.60 -0.62
N VAL A 513 30.18 -28.86 -1.40
CA VAL A 513 28.97 -29.55 -0.92
C VAL A 513 28.97 -31.02 -1.35
N GLY A 514 28.17 -31.86 -0.70
CA GLY A 514 28.08 -33.29 -1.03
C GLY A 514 29.25 -34.11 -0.48
N MET A 515 29.89 -33.67 0.60
CA MET A 515 31.04 -34.35 1.24
C MET A 515 30.64 -35.50 2.16
N GLY A 516 29.37 -35.68 2.47
CA GLY A 516 28.88 -36.74 3.36
C GLY A 516 29.03 -38.14 2.74
N PRO A 517 29.15 -39.19 3.61
CA PRO A 517 29.31 -40.58 3.11
C PRO A 517 28.12 -41.06 2.26
N GLN A 518 26.93 -40.51 2.47
CA GLN A 518 25.71 -40.89 1.75
C GLN A 518 25.65 -40.31 0.33
N GLU A 519 26.35 -39.22 0.08
CA GLU A 519 26.42 -38.55 -1.23
C GLU A 519 27.38 -39.26 -2.19
N GLN A 520 28.12 -40.29 -1.75
CA GLN A 520 28.94 -41.18 -2.56
C GLN A 520 29.94 -40.45 -3.48
N GLY A 521 30.57 -39.38 -2.97
CA GLY A 521 31.55 -38.61 -3.71
C GLY A 521 30.98 -37.73 -4.80
N LYS A 522 29.68 -37.48 -4.83
CA LYS A 522 29.02 -36.50 -5.73
C LYS A 522 29.18 -35.08 -5.19
N THR A 523 30.43 -34.66 -5.10
CA THR A 523 30.82 -33.35 -4.60
C THR A 523 30.87 -32.33 -5.73
N ARG A 524 30.51 -31.07 -5.40
CA ARG A 524 30.76 -29.92 -6.28
C ARG A 524 31.22 -28.71 -5.49
N GLU A 525 32.01 -27.85 -6.12
CA GLU A 525 32.33 -26.53 -5.61
C GLU A 525 31.13 -25.61 -5.85
N THR A 526 30.78 -24.79 -4.87
CA THR A 526 29.75 -23.76 -4.96
C THR A 526 30.13 -22.60 -4.02
N GLY A 527 29.25 -21.66 -3.82
CA GLY A 527 29.39 -20.56 -2.86
C GLY A 527 28.07 -20.18 -2.23
N PHE A 528 28.14 -19.16 -1.39
CA PHE A 528 26.98 -18.47 -0.85
C PHE A 528 27.00 -17.02 -1.28
N ASP A 529 25.82 -16.50 -1.61
CA ASP A 529 25.58 -15.08 -1.79
C ASP A 529 24.88 -14.50 -0.55
N ILE A 530 24.90 -13.18 -0.41
CA ILE A 530 24.08 -12.55 0.61
C ILE A 530 22.60 -12.61 0.21
N ALA A 531 21.69 -12.75 1.17
CA ALA A 531 20.27 -13.01 0.90
C ALA A 531 19.63 -12.01 -0.08
N VAL A 532 19.97 -10.73 0.00
CA VAL A 532 19.47 -9.68 -0.91
C VAL A 532 20.04 -9.74 -2.33
N ALA A 533 21.00 -10.63 -2.63
CA ALA A 533 21.46 -10.94 -3.97
C ALA A 533 20.57 -11.97 -4.67
N SER A 534 19.67 -12.63 -3.96
CA SER A 534 18.80 -13.67 -4.50
C SER A 534 17.81 -13.14 -5.53
N GLU A 535 17.61 -13.90 -6.60
CA GLU A 535 16.59 -13.66 -7.60
C GLU A 535 15.17 -14.02 -7.12
N CYS A 536 15.01 -14.70 -5.97
CA CYS A 536 13.71 -15.03 -5.37
C CYS A 536 12.87 -13.79 -5.00
N MET A 537 13.42 -12.60 -5.10
CA MET A 537 12.68 -11.34 -4.99
C MET A 537 11.88 -10.97 -6.25
N ALA A 538 11.94 -11.78 -7.30
CA ALA A 538 11.31 -11.52 -8.59
C ALA A 538 9.87 -12.07 -8.67
N GLU A 539 9.03 -11.44 -9.49
CA GLU A 539 7.63 -11.83 -9.69
C GLU A 539 7.46 -13.16 -10.45
N ARG A 540 8.52 -13.68 -11.08
CA ARG A 540 8.47 -14.82 -11.99
C ARG A 540 9.27 -16.02 -11.47
N LEU A 541 9.03 -16.39 -10.22
CA LEU A 541 9.78 -17.44 -9.52
C LEU A 541 9.98 -18.74 -10.32
N GLY A 542 8.94 -19.23 -10.98
CA GLY A 542 9.02 -20.47 -11.77
C GLY A 542 9.92 -20.38 -13.00
N LYS A 543 10.15 -19.18 -13.53
CA LYS A 543 10.95 -18.93 -14.75
C LYS A 543 12.44 -18.68 -14.48
N MET A 544 12.84 -18.64 -13.20
CA MET A 544 14.25 -18.47 -12.85
C MET A 544 15.09 -19.62 -13.44
N VAL A 545 16.12 -19.29 -14.22
CA VAL A 545 17.03 -20.25 -14.81
C VAL A 545 18.16 -20.56 -13.84
N VAL A 546 18.33 -21.83 -13.49
CA VAL A 546 19.26 -22.28 -12.44
C VAL A 546 20.50 -22.99 -13.00
N ALA A 547 20.35 -23.60 -14.18
CA ALA A 547 21.40 -24.34 -14.87
C ALA A 547 21.02 -24.56 -16.36
N SER A 548 21.88 -25.23 -17.11
CA SER A 548 21.54 -25.82 -18.42
C SER A 548 21.59 -27.34 -18.33
N SER A 549 20.84 -28.01 -19.20
CA SER A 549 21.04 -29.45 -19.44
C SER A 549 22.30 -29.71 -20.22
N LYS A 550 22.79 -30.93 -20.24
CA LYS A 550 23.95 -31.36 -21.09
C LYS A 550 23.72 -31.10 -22.57
N SER A 551 22.46 -30.98 -23.02
CA SER A 551 22.11 -30.60 -24.40
C SER A 551 22.09 -29.08 -24.61
N GLY A 552 22.35 -28.25 -23.56
CA GLY A 552 22.41 -26.80 -23.61
C GLY A 552 21.06 -26.09 -23.45
N ASN A 553 19.98 -26.80 -23.09
CA ASN A 553 18.67 -26.20 -22.83
C ASN A 553 18.63 -25.61 -21.40
N PRO A 554 18.00 -24.44 -21.20
CA PRO A 554 17.86 -23.86 -19.88
C PRO A 554 16.98 -24.74 -18.97
N ILE A 555 17.37 -24.87 -17.70
CA ILE A 555 16.60 -25.53 -16.66
C ILE A 555 16.09 -24.47 -15.69
N THR A 556 14.78 -24.45 -15.49
CA THR A 556 14.08 -23.46 -14.66
C THR A 556 13.67 -24.06 -13.32
N ALA A 557 13.27 -23.19 -12.37
CA ALA A 557 12.67 -23.62 -11.10
C ALA A 557 11.40 -24.46 -11.31
N ASP A 558 10.62 -24.21 -12.38
CA ASP A 558 9.47 -25.04 -12.74
C ASP A 558 9.88 -26.42 -13.30
N ASP A 559 11.03 -26.53 -13.97
CA ASP A 559 11.57 -27.83 -14.40
C ASP A 559 12.01 -28.68 -13.20
N ILE A 560 12.61 -28.05 -12.20
CA ILE A 560 12.91 -28.67 -10.90
C ILE A 560 11.63 -29.10 -10.17
N GLY A 561 10.52 -28.40 -10.40
CA GLY A 561 9.23 -28.65 -9.76
C GLY A 561 8.96 -27.82 -8.50
N CYS A 562 9.80 -26.81 -8.22
CA CYS A 562 9.74 -26.01 -7.00
C CYS A 562 8.85 -24.77 -7.11
N GLY A 563 8.43 -24.30 -8.29
CA GLY A 563 7.77 -23.00 -8.49
C GLY A 563 6.60 -22.75 -7.51
N GLY A 564 5.73 -23.73 -7.32
CA GLY A 564 4.62 -23.61 -6.35
C GLY A 564 5.08 -23.49 -4.89
N ALA A 565 6.11 -24.22 -4.48
CA ALA A 565 6.66 -24.15 -3.11
C ALA A 565 7.35 -22.78 -2.86
N LEU A 566 8.07 -22.27 -3.86
CA LEU A 566 8.66 -20.93 -3.80
C LEU A 566 7.56 -19.87 -3.65
N ALA A 567 6.47 -19.97 -4.41
CA ALA A 567 5.33 -19.05 -4.33
C ALA A 567 4.68 -19.07 -2.93
N VAL A 568 4.54 -20.25 -2.30
CA VAL A 568 4.02 -20.38 -0.92
C VAL A 568 4.94 -19.69 0.08
N LEU A 569 6.25 -19.88 -0.01
CA LEU A 569 7.23 -19.23 0.86
C LEU A 569 7.22 -17.71 0.69
N MET A 570 7.00 -17.21 -0.52
CA MET A 570 7.06 -15.80 -0.86
C MET A 570 5.70 -15.08 -0.78
N LYS A 571 4.58 -15.77 -0.51
CA LYS A 571 3.21 -15.21 -0.60
C LYS A 571 2.99 -13.93 0.22
N ASP A 572 3.64 -13.81 1.37
CA ASP A 572 3.53 -12.63 2.24
C ASP A 572 4.67 -11.64 2.00
N ALA A 573 5.85 -12.13 1.57
CA ALA A 573 6.98 -11.28 1.22
C ALA A 573 6.73 -10.44 -0.05
N ILE A 574 5.76 -10.80 -0.91
CA ILE A 574 5.39 -10.01 -2.08
C ILE A 574 4.61 -8.73 -1.74
N LYS A 575 4.04 -8.66 -0.53
CA LYS A 575 3.30 -7.50 -0.05
C LYS A 575 4.27 -6.46 0.51
N PRO A 576 4.24 -5.19 0.07
CA PRO A 576 5.07 -4.14 0.65
C PRO A 576 4.78 -3.90 2.13
N ASN A 577 5.82 -3.54 2.87
CA ASN A 577 5.73 -3.17 4.27
C ASN A 577 5.43 -1.67 4.41
N LEU A 578 4.46 -1.32 5.23
CA LEU A 578 4.15 0.05 5.61
C LEU A 578 4.84 0.38 6.93
N MET A 579 5.58 1.47 6.93
CA MET A 579 6.23 2.11 8.09
C MET A 579 6.05 3.62 8.03
N GLN A 580 6.81 4.37 8.81
CA GLN A 580 6.77 5.83 8.85
C GLN A 580 8.16 6.43 9.03
N THR A 581 8.32 7.68 8.61
CA THR A 581 9.48 8.48 8.99
C THR A 581 9.36 8.98 10.44
N ILE A 582 10.43 9.51 10.97
CA ILE A 582 10.44 10.08 12.33
C ILE A 582 9.46 11.27 12.51
N GLU A 583 9.02 11.91 11.43
CA GLU A 583 7.97 12.95 11.44
C GLU A 583 6.59 12.42 11.06
N GLY A 584 6.45 11.09 10.95
CA GLY A 584 5.16 10.42 10.73
C GLY A 584 4.71 10.36 9.27
N THR A 585 5.58 10.59 8.30
CA THR A 585 5.29 10.44 6.88
C THR A 585 5.34 8.95 6.48
N PRO A 586 4.40 8.44 5.68
CA PRO A 586 4.36 7.02 5.33
C PRO A 586 5.53 6.57 4.45
N VAL A 587 6.02 5.36 4.73
CA VAL A 587 7.13 4.71 4.02
C VAL A 587 6.71 3.31 3.59
N LEU A 588 6.92 2.98 2.32
CA LEU A 588 6.80 1.62 1.82
C LEU A 588 8.19 0.99 1.71
N VAL A 589 8.40 -0.09 2.44
CA VAL A 589 9.65 -0.85 2.45
C VAL A 589 9.43 -2.17 1.73
N HIS A 590 10.09 -2.39 0.61
CA HIS A 590 9.90 -3.63 -0.14
C HIS A 590 11.06 -3.96 -1.07
N ALA A 591 11.43 -5.24 -1.10
CA ALA A 591 12.58 -5.78 -1.80
C ALA A 591 13.90 -5.15 -1.32
N GLY A 592 15.03 -5.66 -1.73
CA GLY A 592 16.33 -5.16 -1.27
C GLY A 592 17.48 -5.45 -2.22
N PRO A 593 17.28 -5.43 -3.58
CA PRO A 593 18.30 -5.88 -4.51
C PRO A 593 19.54 -4.98 -4.46
N PHE A 594 20.73 -5.59 -4.45
CA PHE A 594 21.99 -4.86 -4.53
C PHE A 594 22.13 -4.12 -5.86
N ALA A 595 22.57 -2.85 -5.79
CA ALA A 595 22.79 -2.04 -6.99
C ALA A 595 24.03 -2.48 -7.80
N ASN A 596 24.92 -3.26 -7.24
CA ASN A 596 26.10 -3.76 -7.97
C ASN A 596 25.74 -4.79 -9.05
N ILE A 597 24.83 -5.71 -8.71
CA ILE A 597 24.49 -6.89 -9.54
C ILE A 597 23.00 -6.89 -9.96
N ALA A 598 22.19 -6.02 -9.39
CA ALA A 598 20.78 -5.83 -9.73
C ALA A 598 20.48 -4.35 -9.91
N HIS A 599 19.19 -3.99 -10.01
CA HIS A 599 18.80 -2.61 -10.29
C HIS A 599 18.98 -1.65 -9.10
N GLY A 600 19.05 -2.13 -7.87
CA GLY A 600 19.35 -1.30 -6.70
C GLY A 600 18.25 -0.32 -6.30
N ASN A 601 16.99 -0.63 -6.58
CA ASN A 601 15.82 0.22 -6.33
C ASN A 601 14.77 -0.54 -5.53
N SER A 602 13.84 0.16 -4.89
CA SER A 602 12.64 -0.46 -4.30
C SER A 602 11.79 -1.14 -5.38
N SER A 603 10.79 -1.91 -4.97
CA SER A 603 9.98 -2.70 -5.90
C SER A 603 9.04 -1.84 -6.77
N ILE A 604 8.68 -2.37 -7.93
CA ILE A 604 7.62 -1.81 -8.80
C ILE A 604 6.27 -1.82 -8.07
N LEU A 605 5.99 -2.86 -7.27
CA LEU A 605 4.73 -2.99 -6.52
C LEU A 605 4.57 -1.88 -5.47
N ALA A 606 5.63 -1.58 -4.71
CA ALA A 606 5.61 -0.48 -3.75
C ALA A 606 5.37 0.87 -4.44
N ASP A 607 6.05 1.13 -5.56
CA ASP A 607 5.86 2.36 -6.33
C ASP A 607 4.42 2.47 -6.86
N ARG A 608 3.86 1.41 -7.45
CA ARG A 608 2.49 1.40 -7.97
C ARG A 608 1.45 1.66 -6.89
N ILE A 609 1.57 1.00 -5.75
CA ILE A 609 0.66 1.22 -4.61
C ILE A 609 0.77 2.67 -4.12
N ALA A 610 2.00 3.16 -3.91
CA ALA A 610 2.24 4.53 -3.48
C ALA A 610 1.67 5.56 -4.47
N LEU A 611 1.90 5.37 -5.78
CA LEU A 611 1.41 6.26 -6.83
C LEU A 611 -0.12 6.29 -6.89
N LYS A 612 -0.80 5.17 -6.74
CA LYS A 612 -2.26 5.10 -6.67
C LYS A 612 -2.82 5.75 -5.40
N LEU A 613 -2.18 5.56 -4.25
CA LEU A 613 -2.58 6.19 -2.99
C LEU A 613 -2.33 7.71 -2.99
N ALA A 614 -1.25 8.16 -3.63
CA ALA A 614 -0.92 9.57 -3.83
C ALA A 614 -1.66 10.20 -5.02
N GLY A 615 -2.32 9.40 -5.81
CA GLY A 615 -2.95 9.80 -7.07
C GLY A 615 -4.20 10.65 -6.92
N THR A 616 -4.63 11.25 -8.03
CA THR A 616 -5.87 12.02 -8.12
C THR A 616 -7.01 11.16 -8.63
N ASP A 617 -8.20 11.43 -8.13
CA ASP A 617 -9.41 10.80 -8.61
C ASP A 617 -10.10 11.73 -9.61
N PRO A 618 -10.25 11.34 -10.89
CA PRO A 618 -10.85 12.18 -11.91
C PRO A 618 -12.34 12.51 -11.65
N ALA A 619 -12.99 11.72 -10.80
CA ALA A 619 -14.38 11.98 -10.41
C ALA A 619 -14.53 13.06 -9.33
N LEU A 620 -13.44 13.40 -8.63
CA LEU A 620 -13.46 14.42 -7.60
C LEU A 620 -13.07 15.77 -8.21
N THR A 621 -14.01 16.72 -8.25
CA THR A 621 -13.85 18.05 -8.83
C THR A 621 -14.14 19.15 -7.80
N GLY A 622 -13.74 20.39 -8.08
CA GLY A 622 -13.99 21.53 -7.19
C GLY A 622 -13.33 21.37 -5.82
N ALA A 623 -14.05 21.65 -4.76
CA ALA A 623 -13.55 21.55 -3.37
C ALA A 623 -13.18 20.12 -2.94
N ASP A 624 -13.72 19.12 -3.65
CA ASP A 624 -13.45 17.70 -3.39
C ASP A 624 -12.22 17.17 -4.12
N ALA A 625 -11.66 17.91 -5.07
CA ALA A 625 -10.48 17.52 -5.81
C ALA A 625 -9.24 17.47 -4.89
N LEU A 626 -8.64 16.28 -4.81
CA LEU A 626 -7.36 16.14 -4.11
C LEU A 626 -6.22 16.47 -5.09
N PRO A 627 -5.25 17.33 -4.71
CA PRO A 627 -4.08 17.56 -5.54
C PRO A 627 -3.25 16.28 -5.66
N ALA A 628 -2.54 16.12 -6.78
CA ALA A 628 -1.62 15.01 -6.95
C ALA A 628 -0.55 15.05 -5.85
N GLY A 629 -0.41 13.93 -5.15
CA GLY A 629 0.66 13.74 -4.17
C GLY A 629 1.95 13.25 -4.82
N TYR A 630 2.93 12.91 -4.01
CA TYR A 630 4.29 12.60 -4.42
C TYR A 630 4.71 11.20 -3.97
N VAL A 631 5.51 10.55 -4.79
CA VAL A 631 6.20 9.30 -4.44
C VAL A 631 7.68 9.50 -4.61
N VAL A 632 8.40 9.45 -3.50
CA VAL A 632 9.86 9.59 -3.46
C VAL A 632 10.47 8.19 -3.41
N THR A 633 11.16 7.79 -4.47
CA THR A 633 11.77 6.45 -4.58
C THR A 633 13.28 6.55 -4.66
N GLU A 634 13.99 5.55 -4.13
CA GLU A 634 15.45 5.53 -4.10
C GLU A 634 16.08 4.91 -5.35
N ALA A 635 17.31 5.34 -5.68
CA ALA A 635 18.24 4.63 -6.53
C ALA A 635 19.59 4.48 -5.84
N GLY A 636 20.02 3.25 -5.62
CA GLY A 636 21.23 2.94 -4.88
C GLY A 636 22.50 3.33 -5.61
N PHE A 637 23.53 3.73 -4.85
CA PHE A 637 24.85 4.19 -5.33
C PHE A 637 24.81 5.47 -6.18
N GLY A 638 25.77 5.64 -7.06
CA GLY A 638 25.86 6.78 -7.95
C GLY A 638 24.82 6.75 -9.08
N ALA A 639 24.59 7.91 -9.69
CA ALA A 639 23.66 8.06 -10.79
C ALA A 639 24.01 7.22 -12.02
N ASP A 640 25.27 6.89 -12.19
CA ASP A 640 25.82 6.02 -13.24
C ASP A 640 25.56 4.51 -12.97
N ILE A 641 24.95 4.17 -11.86
CA ILE A 641 24.58 2.80 -11.46
C ILE A 641 23.09 2.71 -11.18
N GLY A 642 22.64 3.24 -10.03
CA GLY A 642 21.27 3.05 -9.59
C GLY A 642 20.25 3.82 -10.44
N MET A 643 20.53 5.06 -10.81
CA MET A 643 19.63 5.85 -11.66
C MET A 643 19.57 5.29 -13.09
N GLU A 644 20.69 4.94 -13.70
CA GLU A 644 20.71 4.36 -15.04
C GLU A 644 19.87 3.07 -15.09
N LYS A 645 20.08 2.16 -14.10
CA LYS A 645 19.30 0.92 -14.00
C LYS A 645 17.83 1.17 -13.68
N PHE A 646 17.53 2.21 -12.92
CA PHE A 646 16.17 2.63 -12.69
C PHE A 646 15.47 2.96 -14.02
N PHE A 647 16.08 3.74 -14.87
CA PHE A 647 15.52 4.10 -16.17
C PHE A 647 15.47 2.89 -17.11
N ASP A 648 16.61 2.25 -17.35
CA ASP A 648 16.75 1.24 -18.39
C ASP A 648 16.18 -0.13 -18.03
N ILE A 649 15.92 -0.40 -16.74
CA ILE A 649 15.29 -1.64 -16.28
C ILE A 649 13.92 -1.37 -15.65
N LYS A 650 13.87 -0.64 -14.52
CA LYS A 650 12.64 -0.49 -13.74
C LYS A 650 11.57 0.28 -14.51
N CYS A 651 11.91 1.40 -15.16
CA CYS A 651 10.95 2.16 -15.98
C CYS A 651 10.47 1.38 -17.20
N ARG A 652 11.33 0.59 -17.83
CA ARG A 652 10.93 -0.26 -18.98
C ARG A 652 9.87 -1.27 -18.62
N TYR A 653 10.03 -1.96 -17.49
CA TYR A 653 9.06 -2.97 -17.05
C TYR A 653 7.80 -2.38 -16.43
N SER A 654 7.92 -1.27 -15.72
CA SER A 654 6.81 -0.68 -14.99
C SER A 654 5.98 0.29 -15.82
N GLY A 655 6.58 0.94 -16.82
CA GLY A 655 6.02 2.12 -17.49
C GLY A 655 6.01 3.38 -16.62
N LEU A 656 6.57 3.31 -15.40
CA LEU A 656 6.54 4.40 -14.42
C LEU A 656 7.78 5.29 -14.57
N VAL A 657 7.64 6.38 -15.28
CA VAL A 657 8.69 7.38 -15.49
C VAL A 657 8.68 8.41 -14.35
N PRO A 658 9.82 8.88 -13.83
CA PRO A 658 9.84 9.94 -12.83
C PRO A 658 9.63 11.34 -13.45
N ASP A 659 8.95 12.22 -12.72
CA ASP A 659 8.73 13.63 -13.08
C ASP A 659 9.98 14.48 -12.83
N ALA A 660 10.85 14.06 -11.91
CA ALA A 660 12.12 14.73 -11.61
C ALA A 660 13.13 13.78 -10.97
N VAL A 661 14.41 14.04 -11.18
CA VAL A 661 15.54 13.41 -10.49
C VAL A 661 16.15 14.39 -9.51
N VAL A 662 16.37 13.97 -8.27
CA VAL A 662 17.18 14.71 -7.31
C VAL A 662 18.51 13.99 -7.12
N LEU A 663 19.58 14.60 -7.59
CA LEU A 663 20.95 14.11 -7.46
C LEU A 663 21.56 14.59 -6.14
N VAL A 664 21.90 13.65 -5.26
CA VAL A 664 22.55 13.97 -3.98
C VAL A 664 24.05 14.18 -4.20
N SER A 665 24.59 15.26 -3.66
CA SER A 665 26.00 15.56 -3.71
C SER A 665 26.52 16.03 -2.34
N THR A 666 27.79 15.74 -2.02
CA THR A 666 28.45 16.20 -0.81
C THR A 666 29.82 16.77 -1.13
N VAL A 667 30.23 17.83 -0.43
CA VAL A 667 31.56 18.44 -0.59
C VAL A 667 32.66 17.39 -0.47
N ARG A 668 32.57 16.48 0.53
CA ARG A 668 33.56 15.44 0.77
C ARG A 668 33.74 14.48 -0.41
N SER A 669 32.63 14.01 -0.98
CA SER A 669 32.68 13.10 -2.13
C SER A 669 33.29 13.78 -3.37
N LEU A 670 32.96 15.06 -3.57
CA LEU A 670 33.50 15.83 -4.69
C LEU A 670 35.00 16.07 -4.53
N LYS A 671 35.50 16.45 -3.34
CA LYS A 671 36.92 16.55 -3.07
C LYS A 671 37.69 15.26 -3.35
N MET A 672 37.08 14.09 -3.01
CA MET A 672 37.66 12.78 -3.34
C MET A 672 37.78 12.58 -4.85
N HIS A 673 36.77 12.96 -5.60
CA HIS A 673 36.79 12.88 -7.08
C HIS A 673 37.69 13.94 -7.73
N GLY A 674 38.03 15.02 -7.03
CA GLY A 674 38.98 16.05 -7.45
C GLY A 674 40.44 15.65 -7.32
N GLY A 675 40.73 14.50 -6.72
CA GLY A 675 42.10 14.00 -6.48
C GLY A 675 42.50 14.02 -5.00
N GLY A 676 41.55 14.19 -4.08
CA GLY A 676 41.82 14.09 -2.65
C GLY A 676 42.36 12.72 -2.23
N PRO A 677 43.05 12.60 -1.09
CA PRO A 677 43.61 11.35 -0.59
C PRO A 677 42.60 10.22 -0.48
N GLU A 678 43.06 8.98 -0.62
CA GLU A 678 42.19 7.81 -0.51
C GLU A 678 41.55 7.73 0.89
N VAL A 679 40.21 7.58 0.93
CA VAL A 679 39.44 7.37 2.16
C VAL A 679 39.43 5.90 2.49
N ILE A 680 40.01 5.55 3.64
CA ILE A 680 40.10 4.17 4.13
C ILE A 680 39.12 3.98 5.28
N ALA A 681 38.21 3.03 5.18
CA ALA A 681 37.25 2.73 6.23
C ALA A 681 37.95 2.40 7.58
N GLY A 682 37.49 3.00 8.65
CA GLY A 682 38.04 2.84 10.01
C GLY A 682 39.28 3.70 10.28
N LYS A 683 39.72 4.56 9.35
CA LYS A 683 40.74 5.56 9.60
C LYS A 683 40.13 6.98 9.65
N PRO A 684 40.69 7.90 10.45
CA PRO A 684 40.25 9.29 10.44
C PRO A 684 40.35 9.91 9.05
N LEU A 685 39.39 10.78 8.70
CA LEU A 685 39.43 11.53 7.46
C LEU A 685 40.64 12.46 7.42
N SER A 686 41.30 12.53 6.26
CA SER A 686 42.34 13.55 6.03
C SER A 686 41.81 14.95 6.20
N GLU A 687 42.64 15.86 6.73
CA GLU A 687 42.33 17.27 7.00
C GLU A 687 41.74 17.99 5.76
N VAL A 688 42.16 17.60 4.56
CA VAL A 688 41.67 18.19 3.29
C VAL A 688 40.16 18.03 3.09
N TYR A 689 39.56 17.04 3.71
CA TYR A 689 38.09 16.81 3.67
C TYR A 689 37.34 17.63 4.73
N GLN A 690 38.05 18.20 5.70
CA GLN A 690 37.49 18.93 6.83
C GLN A 690 37.76 20.42 6.79
N THR A 691 38.67 20.86 5.90
CA THR A 691 39.05 22.26 5.70
C THR A 691 38.65 22.75 4.30
N GLU A 692 38.42 24.05 4.14
CA GLU A 692 38.06 24.63 2.85
C GLU A 692 39.15 24.38 1.80
N ASN A 693 38.73 23.86 0.62
CA ASN A 693 39.63 23.72 -0.54
C ASN A 693 38.82 23.82 -1.84
N LEU A 694 38.69 25.06 -2.32
CA LEU A 694 37.87 25.37 -3.49
C LEU A 694 38.44 24.82 -4.80
N GLU A 695 39.77 24.76 -4.96
CA GLU A 695 40.40 24.24 -6.16
C GLU A 695 40.13 22.72 -6.33
N LEU A 696 40.42 21.97 -5.27
CA LEU A 696 40.17 20.53 -5.24
C LEU A 696 38.66 20.20 -5.46
N LEU A 697 37.80 21.02 -4.84
CA LEU A 697 36.36 20.89 -4.97
C LEU A 697 35.88 21.18 -6.40
N GLN A 698 36.42 22.22 -7.05
CA GLN A 698 36.10 22.60 -8.42
C GLN A 698 36.45 21.47 -9.40
N GLU A 699 37.61 20.83 -9.26
CA GLU A 699 37.97 19.65 -10.04
C GLU A 699 36.99 18.49 -9.81
N GLY A 700 36.64 18.24 -8.57
CA GLY A 700 35.71 17.19 -8.23
C GLY A 700 34.28 17.44 -8.73
N CYS A 701 33.84 18.67 -8.83
CA CYS A 701 32.53 19.03 -9.38
C CYS A 701 32.34 18.56 -10.83
N LYS A 702 33.42 18.34 -11.59
CA LYS A 702 33.33 17.76 -12.94
C LYS A 702 32.62 16.39 -12.94
N ASN A 703 32.81 15.59 -11.90
CA ASN A 703 32.11 14.31 -11.74
C ASN A 703 30.60 14.51 -11.57
N MET A 704 30.17 15.39 -10.68
CA MET A 704 28.76 15.74 -10.51
C MET A 704 28.14 16.30 -11.80
N MET A 705 28.86 17.21 -12.47
CA MET A 705 28.41 17.78 -13.75
C MET A 705 28.17 16.67 -14.81
N LYS A 706 29.04 15.66 -14.84
CA LYS A 706 28.86 14.51 -15.73
C LYS A 706 27.60 13.70 -15.40
N HIS A 707 27.30 13.47 -14.14
CA HIS A 707 26.07 12.82 -13.70
C HIS A 707 24.83 13.63 -14.09
N ILE A 708 24.84 14.94 -13.93
CA ILE A 708 23.73 15.83 -14.36
C ILE A 708 23.49 15.69 -15.87
N VAL A 709 24.55 15.80 -16.67
CA VAL A 709 24.46 15.66 -18.13
C VAL A 709 23.95 14.28 -18.52
N ASN A 710 24.37 13.21 -17.84
CA ASN A 710 23.91 11.84 -18.12
C ASN A 710 22.41 11.68 -17.77
N ALA A 711 21.97 12.19 -16.63
CA ALA A 711 20.57 12.14 -16.22
C ALA A 711 19.66 12.87 -17.22
N ARG A 712 20.07 14.04 -17.65
CA ARG A 712 19.31 14.86 -18.64
C ARG A 712 19.17 14.20 -20.02
N LYS A 713 20.01 13.24 -20.37
CA LYS A 713 19.87 12.47 -21.62
C LYS A 713 18.55 11.67 -21.68
N PHE A 714 17.99 11.34 -20.54
CA PHE A 714 16.70 10.67 -20.45
C PHE A 714 15.51 11.62 -20.61
N GLY A 715 15.74 12.94 -20.73
CA GLY A 715 14.67 13.94 -20.86
C GLY A 715 13.98 14.32 -19.54
N VAL A 716 14.54 13.95 -18.39
CA VAL A 716 13.97 14.24 -17.07
C VAL A 716 14.71 15.44 -16.44
N PRO A 717 14.01 16.41 -15.82
CA PRO A 717 14.64 17.51 -15.12
C PRO A 717 15.43 17.02 -13.90
N VAL A 718 16.59 17.65 -13.66
CA VAL A 718 17.53 17.29 -12.59
C VAL A 718 17.68 18.42 -11.60
N LEU A 719 17.39 18.15 -10.32
CA LEU A 719 17.73 19.03 -9.21
C LEU A 719 18.95 18.45 -8.48
N VAL A 720 19.73 19.29 -7.84
CA VAL A 720 20.87 18.85 -7.03
C VAL A 720 20.62 19.18 -5.57
N ALA A 721 20.63 18.16 -4.71
CA ALA A 721 20.62 18.33 -3.26
C ALA A 721 22.05 18.29 -2.74
N VAL A 722 22.56 19.43 -2.26
CA VAL A 722 23.88 19.54 -1.65
C VAL A 722 23.74 19.27 -0.16
N ASN A 723 24.05 18.04 0.26
CA ASN A 723 23.96 17.65 1.67
C ASN A 723 25.14 18.24 2.44
N ARG A 724 24.82 19.14 3.37
CA ARG A 724 25.77 19.87 4.19
C ARG A 724 26.28 19.04 5.36
N PHE A 725 27.58 19.04 5.58
CA PHE A 725 28.23 18.61 6.83
C PHE A 725 28.65 19.83 7.65
N SER A 726 28.86 19.63 8.95
CA SER A 726 29.27 20.70 9.87
C SER A 726 30.61 21.34 9.53
N SER A 727 31.51 20.64 8.83
CA SER A 727 32.82 21.13 8.37
C SER A 727 32.79 21.87 7.03
N ASP A 728 31.67 21.82 6.29
CA ASP A 728 31.59 22.41 4.96
C ASP A 728 31.45 23.94 5.05
N SER A 729 32.32 24.66 4.33
CA SER A 729 32.26 26.13 4.30
C SER A 729 31.12 26.60 3.39
N GLN A 730 30.64 27.83 3.65
CA GLN A 730 29.60 28.42 2.81
C GLN A 730 30.09 28.63 1.36
N ALA A 731 31.38 28.97 1.19
CA ALA A 731 31.97 29.14 -0.14
C ALA A 731 32.00 27.81 -0.93
N GLU A 732 32.32 26.71 -0.27
CA GLU A 732 32.28 25.38 -0.90
C GLU A 732 30.88 24.98 -1.33
N LEU A 733 29.87 25.14 -0.44
CA LEU A 733 28.49 24.84 -0.76
C LEU A 733 27.95 25.65 -1.93
N GLU A 734 28.27 26.96 -1.97
CA GLU A 734 27.87 27.86 -3.07
C GLU A 734 28.58 27.52 -4.39
N LEU A 735 29.86 27.12 -4.34
CA LEU A 735 30.60 26.65 -5.52
C LEU A 735 29.91 25.40 -6.12
N VAL A 736 29.56 24.42 -5.30
CA VAL A 736 28.85 23.21 -5.78
C VAL A 736 27.53 23.58 -6.45
N LYS A 737 26.75 24.49 -5.85
CA LYS A 737 25.49 24.96 -6.39
C LYS A 737 25.68 25.65 -7.76
N GLN A 738 26.65 26.56 -7.88
CA GLN A 738 26.95 27.25 -9.15
C GLN A 738 27.38 26.25 -10.25
N MET A 739 28.23 25.28 -9.92
CA MET A 739 28.69 24.27 -10.86
C MET A 739 27.57 23.33 -11.30
N ALA A 740 26.62 23.02 -10.42
CA ALA A 740 25.42 22.22 -10.75
C ALA A 740 24.53 22.96 -11.76
N LEU A 741 24.24 24.23 -11.51
CA LEU A 741 23.45 25.08 -12.43
C LEU A 741 24.16 25.25 -13.79
N LYS A 742 25.48 25.42 -13.79
CA LYS A 742 26.30 25.49 -15.03
C LYS A 742 26.21 24.19 -15.84
N ALA A 743 26.06 23.02 -15.20
CA ALA A 743 25.87 21.74 -15.88
C ALA A 743 24.44 21.54 -16.43
N GLY A 744 23.53 22.47 -16.14
CA GLY A 744 22.14 22.45 -16.59
C GLY A 744 21.19 21.77 -15.61
N ALA A 745 21.51 21.69 -14.32
CA ALA A 745 20.52 21.36 -13.32
C ALA A 745 19.38 22.41 -13.31
N SER A 746 18.16 21.97 -13.11
CA SER A 746 16.98 22.86 -13.02
C SER A 746 17.03 23.72 -11.76
N ASP A 747 17.61 23.19 -10.68
CA ASP A 747 17.92 23.93 -9.45
C ASP A 747 18.99 23.17 -8.65
N ALA A 748 19.62 23.85 -7.68
CA ALA A 748 20.57 23.27 -6.75
C ALA A 748 20.37 23.87 -5.35
N VAL A 749 20.08 23.02 -4.37
CA VAL A 749 19.63 23.41 -3.04
C VAL A 749 20.54 22.81 -1.97
N ILE A 750 20.95 23.63 -1.00
CA ILE A 750 21.71 23.19 0.17
C ILE A 750 20.71 22.58 1.16
N CYS A 751 21.02 21.38 1.64
CA CYS A 751 20.17 20.60 2.52
C CYS A 751 20.87 20.26 3.83
N ASP A 752 20.16 20.45 4.95
CA ASP A 752 20.62 20.13 6.31
C ASP A 752 19.62 19.20 7.05
N HIS A 753 19.00 18.30 6.31
CA HIS A 753 17.98 17.41 6.85
C HIS A 753 18.52 16.36 7.84
N TRP A 754 19.82 16.08 7.83
CA TRP A 754 20.45 15.22 8.83
C TRP A 754 20.33 15.83 10.24
N ALA A 755 20.58 17.13 10.37
CA ALA A 755 20.52 17.83 11.66
C ALA A 755 19.13 18.38 11.99
N GLN A 756 18.29 18.68 10.99
CA GLN A 756 17.04 19.41 11.16
C GLN A 756 15.79 18.65 10.70
N GLY A 757 15.91 17.39 10.30
CA GLY A 757 14.78 16.64 9.76
C GLY A 757 14.22 17.27 8.48
N GLY A 758 12.90 17.16 8.27
CA GLY A 758 12.23 17.73 7.09
C GLY A 758 12.39 19.24 6.97
N LEU A 759 12.54 19.95 8.07
CA LEU A 759 12.79 21.40 8.08
C LEU A 759 14.04 21.78 7.26
N GLY A 760 15.11 20.97 7.37
CA GLY A 760 16.36 21.18 6.63
C GLY A 760 16.29 20.86 5.13
N ALA A 761 15.13 20.46 4.60
CA ALA A 761 14.91 20.14 3.19
C ALA A 761 13.69 20.88 2.57
N ILE A 762 13.15 21.90 3.24
CA ILE A 762 11.97 22.64 2.75
C ILE A 762 12.26 23.31 1.41
N ASP A 763 13.40 23.94 1.25
CA ASP A 763 13.77 24.63 0.01
C ASP A 763 13.88 23.64 -1.15
N LEU A 764 14.44 22.45 -0.90
CA LEU A 764 14.46 21.35 -1.87
C LEU A 764 13.04 20.89 -2.21
N ALA A 765 12.16 20.75 -1.23
CA ALA A 765 10.78 20.37 -1.45
C ALA A 765 10.03 21.40 -2.31
N ASN A 766 10.23 22.69 -2.07
CA ASN A 766 9.67 23.75 -2.89
C ASN A 766 10.20 23.73 -4.33
N ALA A 767 11.51 23.54 -4.51
CA ALA A 767 12.11 23.39 -5.84
C ALA A 767 11.54 22.19 -6.60
N VAL A 768 11.36 21.04 -5.92
CA VAL A 768 10.75 19.84 -6.47
C VAL A 768 9.29 20.09 -6.88
N VAL A 769 8.48 20.71 -6.02
CA VAL A 769 7.08 21.06 -6.34
C VAL A 769 7.01 21.97 -7.56
N LYS A 770 7.88 22.97 -7.66
CA LYS A 770 7.95 23.87 -8.81
C LYS A 770 8.28 23.10 -10.09
N VAL A 771 9.38 22.38 -10.12
CA VAL A 771 9.87 21.67 -11.31
C VAL A 771 8.87 20.63 -11.79
N THR A 772 8.30 19.83 -10.88
CA THR A 772 7.33 18.80 -11.25
C THR A 772 5.98 19.36 -11.74
N ASN A 773 5.64 20.60 -11.46
CA ASN A 773 4.48 21.26 -12.03
C ASN A 773 4.73 21.79 -13.45
N GLU A 774 6.00 22.01 -13.81
CA GLU A 774 6.44 22.52 -15.12
C GLU A 774 6.82 21.38 -16.09
N THR A 775 7.09 20.16 -15.60
CA THR A 775 7.49 19.01 -16.41
C THR A 775 6.36 18.52 -17.30
N LYS A 776 6.66 18.23 -18.56
CA LYS A 776 5.75 17.62 -19.53
C LYS A 776 6.09 16.14 -19.71
N ASP A 777 5.08 15.31 -19.81
CA ASP A 777 5.22 13.84 -19.88
C ASP A 777 5.91 13.34 -21.17
N ASP A 778 6.05 14.17 -22.21
CA ASP A 778 6.50 13.75 -23.55
C ASP A 778 8.01 13.82 -23.80
N GLU A 779 8.81 14.23 -22.80
CA GLU A 779 10.25 14.44 -22.99
C GLU A 779 11.11 13.22 -22.66
N PHE A 780 10.56 12.21 -21.97
CA PHE A 780 11.30 11.03 -21.55
C PHE A 780 11.68 10.12 -22.73
N LYS A 781 12.92 9.63 -22.72
CA LYS A 781 13.41 8.64 -23.70
C LYS A 781 14.42 7.70 -23.07
N PHE A 782 14.39 6.43 -23.49
CA PHE A 782 15.44 5.48 -23.16
C PHE A 782 16.72 5.77 -23.93
N LEU A 783 17.87 5.43 -23.33
CA LEU A 783 19.18 5.64 -23.98
C LEU A 783 19.42 4.67 -25.15
N TYR A 784 18.82 3.50 -25.14
CA TYR A 784 18.94 2.49 -26.16
C TYR A 784 17.64 1.73 -26.43
N ASP A 785 17.47 1.25 -27.64
CA ASP A 785 16.42 0.32 -28.01
C ASP A 785 16.83 -1.11 -27.65
N LEU A 786 15.88 -1.93 -27.15
CA LEU A 786 16.15 -3.33 -26.79
C LEU A 786 16.52 -4.21 -27.98
N ASP A 787 16.14 -3.79 -29.19
CA ASP A 787 16.46 -4.51 -30.42
C ASP A 787 17.84 -4.14 -31.04
N LEU A 788 18.51 -3.10 -30.48
CA LEU A 788 19.86 -2.73 -30.90
C LEU A 788 20.93 -3.63 -30.26
N PRO A 789 21.90 -4.11 -31.02
CA PRO A 789 23.02 -4.86 -30.47
C PRO A 789 23.87 -3.95 -29.57
N ILE A 790 24.11 -4.41 -28.34
CA ILE A 790 25.10 -3.78 -27.46
C ILE A 790 26.44 -4.33 -27.85
N GLU A 791 27.33 -3.48 -28.20
CA GLU A 791 28.67 -3.76 -28.77
C GLU A 791 28.93 -5.20 -29.23
N LYS A 792 29.42 -5.40 -30.49
CA LYS A 792 29.61 -6.71 -31.13
C LYS A 792 30.19 -7.80 -30.21
N LYS A 793 30.96 -7.43 -29.22
CA LYS A 793 31.61 -8.35 -28.29
C LYS A 793 30.64 -8.92 -27.24
N ILE A 794 29.77 -8.09 -26.68
CA ILE A 794 28.68 -8.52 -25.78
C ILE A 794 27.65 -9.29 -26.62
N GLU A 795 27.38 -8.84 -27.83
CA GLU A 795 26.49 -9.51 -28.78
C GLU A 795 26.96 -10.94 -29.08
N ILE A 796 28.26 -11.18 -29.34
CA ILE A 796 28.80 -12.51 -29.63
C ILE A 796 28.69 -13.45 -28.41
N ILE A 797 28.98 -12.98 -27.22
CA ILE A 797 28.89 -13.77 -25.97
C ILE A 797 27.43 -13.99 -25.58
N ALA A 798 26.60 -12.94 -25.58
CA ALA A 798 25.16 -13.04 -25.32
C ALA A 798 24.46 -13.91 -26.40
N LYS A 799 24.87 -13.81 -27.68
CA LYS A 799 24.30 -14.57 -28.77
C LYS A 799 24.65 -16.05 -28.69
N LYS A 800 25.86 -16.40 -28.25
CA LYS A 800 26.28 -17.81 -28.10
C LYS A 800 25.59 -18.49 -26.89
N LEU A 801 25.44 -17.79 -25.74
CA LEU A 801 24.97 -18.42 -24.51
C LEU A 801 23.45 -18.20 -24.27
N TYR A 802 22.95 -17.00 -24.55
CA TYR A 802 21.59 -16.59 -24.14
C TYR A 802 20.64 -16.34 -25.33
N THR A 803 21.08 -16.08 -26.52
CA THR A 803 20.21 -16.00 -27.71
C THR A 803 19.63 -17.36 -28.09
N ARG A 804 20.38 -18.43 -27.91
CA ARG A 804 19.85 -19.82 -28.03
C ARG A 804 18.76 -20.13 -27.01
N GLN A 805 18.78 -19.46 -25.88
CA GLN A 805 17.86 -19.61 -24.78
C GLN A 805 16.70 -18.60 -24.82
N GLY A 806 16.63 -17.72 -25.83
CA GLY A 806 15.55 -16.74 -26.00
C GLY A 806 15.71 -15.45 -25.19
N PHE A 807 16.89 -15.16 -24.61
CA PHE A 807 17.10 -14.03 -23.69
C PHE A 807 17.69 -12.78 -24.36
N GLY A 808 17.85 -12.77 -25.68
CA GLY A 808 18.49 -11.66 -26.42
C GLY A 808 17.77 -10.30 -26.34
N LYS A 809 16.50 -10.27 -25.91
CA LYS A 809 15.69 -9.04 -25.79
C LYS A 809 15.60 -8.50 -24.35
N LEU A 810 16.34 -9.07 -23.41
CA LEU A 810 16.35 -8.57 -22.03
C LEU A 810 17.21 -7.29 -21.92
N PRO A 811 16.81 -6.30 -21.09
CA PRO A 811 17.65 -5.15 -20.78
C PRO A 811 18.92 -5.57 -20.03
N ILE A 812 19.91 -4.69 -20.05
CA ILE A 812 21.22 -4.96 -19.45
C ILE A 812 21.43 -4.15 -18.19
N CYS A 813 21.90 -4.85 -17.15
CA CYS A 813 22.32 -4.30 -15.87
C CYS A 813 23.86 -4.35 -15.81
N MET A 814 24.55 -3.23 -16.10
CA MET A 814 26.01 -3.20 -16.03
C MET A 814 26.53 -3.33 -14.60
N ALA A 815 27.14 -4.46 -14.27
CA ALA A 815 27.72 -4.72 -12.96
C ALA A 815 29.16 -4.19 -12.91
N LYS A 816 29.36 -2.99 -12.35
CA LYS A 816 30.66 -2.31 -12.21
C LYS A 816 30.91 -1.78 -10.80
N THR A 817 32.14 -1.31 -10.55
CA THR A 817 32.47 -0.63 -9.28
C THR A 817 31.64 0.66 -9.08
N HIS A 818 31.23 0.91 -7.85
CA HIS A 818 30.56 2.17 -7.45
C HIS A 818 31.54 3.32 -7.17
N LEU A 819 32.85 3.05 -7.23
CA LEU A 819 33.89 4.01 -6.87
C LEU A 819 34.42 4.81 -8.06
N SER A 820 33.96 4.56 -9.28
CA SER A 820 34.42 5.22 -10.51
C SER A 820 33.34 5.16 -11.59
N LEU A 821 33.34 6.14 -12.49
CA LEU A 821 32.57 6.08 -13.75
C LEU A 821 33.05 4.96 -14.69
N SER A 822 34.30 4.47 -14.53
CA SER A 822 34.86 3.34 -15.24
C SER A 822 34.69 2.02 -14.49
N HIS A 823 35.25 0.93 -15.05
CA HIS A 823 35.39 -0.38 -14.38
C HIS A 823 36.49 -0.39 -13.30
N ASN A 824 37.42 0.58 -13.33
CA ASN A 824 38.59 0.62 -12.45
C ASN A 824 38.34 1.57 -11.28
N PRO A 825 38.27 1.10 -10.02
CA PRO A 825 37.99 1.93 -8.85
C PRO A 825 39.06 3.00 -8.56
N LYS A 826 40.25 2.90 -9.14
CA LYS A 826 41.35 3.87 -8.97
C LYS A 826 41.21 5.09 -9.88
N LEU A 827 40.44 5.01 -10.97
CA LEU A 827 40.22 6.11 -11.89
C LEU A 827 39.09 7.01 -11.36
N LYS A 828 39.46 8.09 -10.70
CA LYS A 828 38.52 9.07 -10.14
C LYS A 828 38.13 10.16 -11.14
N GLY A 829 37.21 11.06 -10.77
CA GLY A 829 36.76 12.14 -11.62
C GLY A 829 35.95 11.69 -12.84
N VAL A 830 36.34 12.12 -14.02
CA VAL A 830 35.71 11.77 -15.31
C VAL A 830 36.73 11.08 -16.20
N PRO A 831 37.02 9.79 -15.99
CA PRO A 831 37.98 9.06 -16.82
C PRO A 831 37.46 8.95 -18.26
N THR A 832 38.42 9.04 -19.24
CA THR A 832 38.16 8.94 -20.66
C THR A 832 39.15 7.96 -21.30
N GLY A 833 38.88 7.49 -22.52
CA GLY A 833 39.79 6.66 -23.27
C GLY A 833 40.03 5.25 -22.73
N PHE A 834 39.18 4.75 -21.83
CA PHE A 834 39.30 3.41 -21.25
C PHE A 834 38.41 2.39 -22.00
N THR A 835 38.89 1.13 -22.02
CA THR A 835 38.12 -0.02 -22.52
C THR A 835 37.45 -0.71 -21.33
N VAL A 836 36.20 -1.13 -21.50
CA VAL A 836 35.44 -1.85 -20.48
C VAL A 836 35.58 -3.36 -20.70
N PRO A 837 36.29 -4.10 -19.83
CA PRO A 837 36.39 -5.56 -19.96
C PRO A 837 35.10 -6.23 -19.47
N VAL A 838 34.52 -7.10 -20.28
CA VAL A 838 33.42 -7.98 -19.84
C VAL A 838 34.02 -9.35 -19.53
N ARG A 839 33.98 -9.73 -18.24
CA ARG A 839 34.53 -11.01 -17.75
C ARG A 839 33.55 -12.17 -17.92
N ASP A 840 32.28 -11.91 -17.66
CA ASP A 840 31.20 -12.89 -17.67
C ASP A 840 29.85 -12.18 -17.89
N ILE A 841 28.85 -12.91 -18.39
CA ILE A 841 27.48 -12.42 -18.51
C ILE A 841 26.56 -13.43 -17.81
N ARG A 842 25.79 -12.96 -16.85
CA ARG A 842 24.80 -13.76 -16.14
C ARG A 842 23.38 -13.30 -16.44
N ALA A 843 22.41 -14.22 -16.31
CA ALA A 843 21.01 -13.95 -16.58
C ALA A 843 20.18 -14.03 -15.30
N SER A 844 19.51 -12.96 -14.96
CA SER A 844 18.44 -12.94 -13.96
C SER A 844 17.09 -12.94 -14.70
N VAL A 845 16.67 -14.09 -15.19
CA VAL A 845 15.50 -14.23 -16.07
C VAL A 845 14.20 -14.01 -15.29
N GLY A 846 14.14 -14.42 -14.04
CA GLY A 846 13.00 -14.14 -13.15
C GLY A 846 12.83 -12.64 -12.89
N ALA A 847 13.93 -11.91 -12.70
CA ALA A 847 13.95 -10.45 -12.57
C ALA A 847 13.91 -9.71 -13.91
N GLY A 848 14.17 -10.41 -15.01
CA GLY A 848 14.00 -9.90 -16.37
C GLY A 848 15.17 -9.09 -16.92
N PHE A 849 16.43 -9.36 -16.54
CA PHE A 849 17.60 -8.66 -17.08
C PHE A 849 18.84 -9.57 -17.22
N LEU A 850 19.77 -9.14 -18.05
CA LEU A 850 21.13 -9.70 -18.11
C LEU A 850 22.10 -8.78 -17.37
N TYR A 851 23.13 -9.35 -16.69
CA TYR A 851 24.14 -8.54 -16.03
C TYR A 851 25.56 -8.96 -16.40
N PRO A 852 26.21 -8.18 -17.31
CA PRO A 852 27.62 -8.31 -17.60
C PRO A 852 28.47 -7.90 -16.40
N LEU A 853 29.41 -8.75 -16.00
CA LEU A 853 30.37 -8.50 -14.94
C LEU A 853 31.62 -7.81 -15.52
N LEU A 854 31.82 -6.52 -15.13
CA LEU A 854 32.93 -5.70 -15.62
C LEU A 854 34.18 -5.77 -14.74
N GLY A 855 34.16 -6.59 -13.70
CA GLY A 855 35.24 -6.75 -12.73
C GLY A 855 34.90 -7.86 -11.74
N GLU A 856 35.70 -7.96 -10.66
CA GLU A 856 35.36 -8.86 -9.55
C GLU A 856 34.21 -8.27 -8.74
N MET A 857 33.03 -8.85 -8.88
CA MET A 857 31.86 -8.51 -8.08
C MET A 857 31.70 -9.55 -6.98
N GLN A 858 31.93 -9.11 -5.74
CA GLN A 858 31.73 -9.96 -4.58
C GLN A 858 30.29 -9.87 -4.11
N THR A 859 29.56 -10.95 -4.28
CA THR A 859 28.17 -11.09 -3.82
C THR A 859 28.06 -11.53 -2.36
N MET A 860 29.20 -11.97 -1.76
CA MET A 860 29.35 -12.26 -0.35
C MET A 860 30.38 -11.30 0.26
N PRO A 861 29.94 -10.26 0.99
CA PRO A 861 30.83 -9.35 1.70
C PRO A 861 31.62 -10.06 2.82
N GLY A 862 32.75 -9.49 3.19
CA GLY A 862 33.51 -9.95 4.35
C GLY A 862 33.36 -9.01 5.55
N LEU A 863 33.65 -9.50 6.75
CA LEU A 863 33.79 -8.67 7.93
C LEU A 863 35.13 -7.95 7.92
N SER A 864 35.18 -6.73 8.42
CA SER A 864 36.41 -5.97 8.65
C SER A 864 37.14 -6.47 9.90
N THR A 865 38.33 -5.93 10.18
CA THR A 865 39.07 -6.21 11.43
C THR A 865 38.30 -5.73 12.68
N ARG A 866 37.55 -4.62 12.55
CA ARG A 866 36.63 -4.10 13.55
C ARG A 866 35.26 -3.94 12.93
N PRO A 867 34.41 -4.99 12.94
CA PRO A 867 33.05 -4.93 12.44
C PRO A 867 32.16 -4.08 13.36
N GLY A 868 31.01 -3.62 12.85
CA GLY A 868 30.05 -2.82 13.60
C GLY A 868 29.48 -3.49 14.85
N PHE A 869 29.46 -4.82 14.88
CA PHE A 869 28.95 -5.56 16.05
C PHE A 869 29.80 -5.39 17.34
N TYR A 870 31.01 -4.84 17.26
CA TYR A 870 31.80 -4.48 18.47
C TYR A 870 31.13 -3.37 19.29
N ASP A 871 30.30 -2.57 18.70
CA ASP A 871 29.64 -1.43 19.32
C ASP A 871 28.16 -1.72 19.64
N ILE A 872 27.62 -2.86 19.18
CA ILE A 872 26.22 -3.21 19.31
C ILE A 872 26.00 -4.10 20.51
N ASP A 873 25.06 -3.75 21.39
CA ASP A 873 24.64 -4.52 22.55
C ASP A 873 23.14 -4.35 22.81
N VAL A 874 22.61 -5.05 23.78
CA VAL A 874 21.25 -4.91 24.26
C VAL A 874 21.20 -4.64 25.74
N ASP A 875 20.53 -3.60 26.15
CA ASP A 875 20.17 -3.38 27.55
C ASP A 875 19.14 -4.43 27.97
N THR A 876 19.54 -5.36 28.81
CA THR A 876 18.73 -6.51 29.23
C THR A 876 17.54 -6.13 30.14
N GLU A 877 17.56 -4.96 30.78
CA GLU A 877 16.47 -4.49 31.63
C GLU A 877 15.35 -3.84 30.80
N THR A 878 15.74 -3.04 29.79
CA THR A 878 14.80 -2.27 28.97
C THR A 878 14.52 -2.89 27.59
N GLY A 879 15.35 -3.88 27.17
CA GLY A 879 15.33 -4.43 25.82
C GLY A 879 15.84 -3.47 24.74
N ARG A 880 16.43 -2.34 25.14
CA ARG A 880 16.92 -1.30 24.23
C ARG A 880 18.19 -1.76 23.52
N VAL A 881 18.24 -1.58 22.20
CA VAL A 881 19.47 -1.78 21.41
C VAL A 881 20.41 -0.59 21.63
N LEU A 882 21.67 -0.88 21.93
CA LEU A 882 22.73 0.09 22.19
C LEU A 882 23.73 0.08 21.04
N GLY A 883 24.31 1.22 20.73
CA GLY A 883 25.40 1.34 19.75
C GLY A 883 25.02 0.96 18.30
N PHE A 884 23.74 0.86 17.98
CA PHE A 884 23.24 0.41 16.69
C PHE A 884 23.37 1.53 15.67
N LEU A 885 24.18 1.32 14.63
CA LEU A 885 24.39 2.25 13.53
C LEU A 885 24.99 3.62 13.93
N ASN A 886 25.98 3.62 14.82
CA ASN A 886 26.73 4.83 15.19
C ASN A 886 27.71 5.29 14.10
#